data_54f070a29438becc8076489042e89eec
#
_entry.id   54f070a29438becc8076489042e89eec
#
_cell.length_a   1.000
_cell.length_b   1.000
_cell.length_c   1.000
_cell.angle_alpha   90.00
_cell.angle_beta   90.00
_cell.angle_gamma   90.00
#
_symmetry.space_group_name_H-M   'P 1'
#
loop_
_entity.id
_entity.type
_entity.pdbx_description
1 polymer ?
#
loop_
_entity_poly.entity_id
_entity_poly.type
_entity_poly.pdbx_seq_one_letter_code
_entity_poly.pdbx_strand_id
1 'polypeptide(L)'
;MDAPFSVTSYTARAIEDQQARTVGDVLANDASVRFVSQPGGILDAFTIRGFPVGNGNFGEIALDGLYGVASNYRVLTGYVERVELIKGPTAMLIGMAPSGSVGGGINIVPKRAAAEDLTQVTADYAAASQLGGNVDLSRRLGAGRQFGIRLNGSYRAGDTSLDNQSRNAGAGALALDYQGERLRATLDFIGQRERINAPSRLLHIVPGIAVPGAPDGRRNITQPWEHSSIGDQSLLLRAEYDISDKLAWFVDGGGGRTRVARLFAITPTIVNEAGDVAVSDTNYKFNVARATADTGLRARFDTGPLSHRLSLVASGYRDQLERGFNHASTSALTNLYHPLSLPAQYILEPASVPKVSETRLNGVAVADTLSLLDKRLQATLGVRYQQVRSENFGTAGAVTSRYDEEAVTPMLGLVVKPWQHVSLYANRIEGLSKGDTAPSSASNAGEVFAPYKSTQYEAGVKVERGGMIATVSAFQITKPGGQMSGTLFTASGEQRNRGLEFGLYGEAAAGVRLLASATVLDARLTRTGSADTEGKTATGAPRLQANLGAEWDAAFAPGLTLSGSLVYTGPQYVDQANTQRIPQWTRVDLGARYQTTLARRQTTLRLNVRNVFDQRYWAAVDAFGGVAIGEPRTLLLSATMRF
;
A
#
# COMPACT_ATOMS: atom_id res chain seq x y z
N MET A 1 16.84 14.79 -0.40
CA MET A 1 18.14 14.89 -1.09
C MET A 1 19.17 13.88 -0.56
N ASP A 2 19.13 13.49 0.75
CA ASP A 2 20.18 12.66 1.41
C ASP A 2 19.95 11.14 1.36
N ALA A 3 18.79 10.67 0.94
CA ALA A 3 18.51 9.25 0.84
C ALA A 3 19.09 8.65 -0.46
N PRO A 4 19.87 7.54 -0.39
CA PRO A 4 20.41 6.88 -1.58
C PRO A 4 19.38 5.97 -2.29
N PHE A 5 18.10 6.30 -2.23
CA PHE A 5 16.98 5.61 -2.88
C PHE A 5 15.83 6.57 -3.15
N SER A 6 14.87 6.14 -3.98
CA SER A 6 13.69 6.93 -4.31
C SER A 6 12.62 6.82 -3.22
N VAL A 7 12.15 7.98 -2.74
CA VAL A 7 11.05 8.10 -1.75
C VAL A 7 10.12 9.21 -2.20
N THR A 8 8.82 8.96 -2.16
CA THR A 8 7.78 9.98 -2.34
C THR A 8 6.95 10.10 -1.07
N SER A 9 6.62 11.33 -0.66
CA SER A 9 5.85 11.59 0.56
C SER A 9 4.64 12.47 0.24
N TYR A 10 3.45 12.02 0.65
CA TYR A 10 2.17 12.71 0.50
C TYR A 10 1.71 13.21 1.86
N THR A 11 1.58 14.52 2.01
CA THR A 11 1.22 15.18 3.28
C THR A 11 -0.28 15.16 3.55
N ALA A 12 -0.69 15.43 4.80
CA ALA A 12 -2.09 15.54 5.20
C ALA A 12 -2.86 16.54 4.32
N ARG A 13 -2.24 17.68 3.95
CA ARG A 13 -2.85 18.66 3.04
C ARG A 13 -3.14 18.07 1.66
N ALA A 14 -2.19 17.33 1.07
CA ALA A 14 -2.41 16.67 -0.22
C ALA A 14 -3.53 15.62 -0.13
N ILE A 15 -3.58 14.86 0.96
CA ILE A 15 -4.62 13.86 1.26
C ILE A 15 -6.00 14.54 1.34
N GLU A 16 -6.11 15.66 2.07
CA GLU A 16 -7.35 16.42 2.23
C GLU A 16 -7.81 17.07 0.92
N ASP A 17 -6.88 17.68 0.15
CA ASP A 17 -7.21 18.40 -1.09
C ASP A 17 -7.68 17.44 -2.20
N GLN A 18 -7.16 16.23 -2.23
CA GLN A 18 -7.63 15.16 -3.11
C GLN A 18 -8.88 14.45 -2.60
N GLN A 19 -9.33 14.76 -1.39
CA GLN A 19 -10.40 14.03 -0.68
C GLN A 19 -10.14 12.50 -0.69
N ALA A 20 -8.85 12.11 -0.56
CA ALA A 20 -8.43 10.73 -0.52
C ALA A 20 -8.94 10.06 0.77
N ARG A 21 -9.66 8.95 0.66
CA ARG A 21 -10.33 8.27 1.77
C ARG A 21 -9.54 7.10 2.29
N THR A 22 -8.70 6.53 1.43
CA THR A 22 -7.83 5.40 1.74
C THR A 22 -6.40 5.70 1.31
N VAL A 23 -5.44 4.96 1.84
CA VAL A 23 -4.05 5.02 1.36
C VAL A 23 -3.96 4.67 -0.13
N GLY A 24 -4.86 3.82 -0.62
CA GLY A 24 -4.98 3.51 -2.04
C GLY A 24 -5.27 4.73 -2.91
N ASP A 25 -6.19 5.60 -2.47
CA ASP A 25 -6.49 6.84 -3.19
C ASP A 25 -5.27 7.77 -3.27
N VAL A 26 -4.46 7.83 -2.20
CA VAL A 26 -3.25 8.67 -2.15
C VAL A 26 -2.20 8.18 -3.13
N LEU A 27 -1.95 6.88 -3.13
CA LEU A 27 -0.89 6.25 -3.92
C LEU A 27 -1.21 6.17 -5.42
N ALA A 28 -2.48 6.33 -5.81
CA ALA A 28 -2.88 6.42 -7.22
C ALA A 28 -2.22 7.58 -7.99
N ASN A 29 -1.58 8.51 -7.28
CA ASN A 29 -0.86 9.65 -7.88
C ASN A 29 0.59 9.33 -8.28
N ASP A 30 1.15 8.18 -7.90
CA ASP A 30 2.52 7.78 -8.28
C ASP A 30 2.48 6.74 -9.41
N ALA A 31 3.11 7.06 -10.55
CA ALA A 31 3.13 6.18 -11.72
C ALA A 31 3.97 4.89 -11.52
N SER A 32 4.74 4.75 -10.44
CA SER A 32 5.41 3.50 -10.08
C SER A 32 4.51 2.54 -9.31
N VAL A 33 3.35 3.05 -8.83
CA VAL A 33 2.35 2.30 -8.07
C VAL A 33 1.11 2.07 -8.94
N ARG A 34 0.58 0.88 -8.88
CA ARG A 34 -0.74 0.59 -9.44
C ARG A 34 -1.63 -0.05 -8.38
N PHE A 35 -2.81 0.49 -8.24
CA PHE A 35 -3.88 -0.09 -7.46
C PHE A 35 -4.48 -1.27 -8.24
N VAL A 36 -4.46 -2.46 -7.66
CA VAL A 36 -4.88 -3.70 -8.33
C VAL A 36 -6.11 -4.34 -7.69
N SER A 37 -6.77 -3.65 -6.78
CA SER A 37 -8.03 -4.08 -6.21
C SER A 37 -9.21 -3.54 -7.01
N GLN A 38 -10.36 -4.22 -6.90
CA GLN A 38 -11.61 -3.75 -7.48
C GLN A 38 -12.12 -2.52 -6.72
N PRO A 39 -12.49 -1.41 -7.38
CA PRO A 39 -13.25 -0.32 -6.76
C PRO A 39 -14.48 -0.86 -6.02
N GLY A 40 -14.74 -0.39 -4.79
CA GLY A 40 -15.80 -0.95 -3.94
C GLY A 40 -15.51 -2.34 -3.36
N GLY A 41 -14.29 -2.85 -3.55
CA GLY A 41 -13.85 -4.14 -3.01
C GLY A 41 -13.46 -4.09 -1.54
N ILE A 42 -13.02 -5.22 -1.04
CA ILE A 42 -12.83 -5.52 0.39
C ILE A 42 -11.43 -5.22 0.94
N LEU A 43 -10.46 -4.93 0.07
CA LEU A 43 -9.07 -4.68 0.45
C LEU A 43 -8.41 -3.70 -0.52
N ASP A 44 -7.30 -3.14 -0.12
CA ASP A 44 -6.38 -2.38 -0.97
C ASP A 44 -5.14 -3.23 -1.24
N ALA A 45 -4.88 -3.50 -2.51
CA ALA A 45 -3.69 -4.19 -2.98
C ALA A 45 -3.02 -3.35 -4.07
N PHE A 46 -1.71 -3.44 -4.13
CA PHE A 46 -0.89 -2.61 -5.00
C PHE A 46 0.13 -3.46 -5.75
N THR A 47 0.64 -2.92 -6.85
CA THR A 47 1.94 -3.29 -7.38
C THR A 47 2.85 -2.08 -7.34
N ILE A 48 4.09 -2.26 -6.90
CA ILE A 48 5.14 -1.24 -6.92
C ILE A 48 6.25 -1.78 -7.80
N ARG A 49 6.67 -1.01 -8.82
CA ARG A 49 7.68 -1.46 -9.81
C ARG A 49 7.37 -2.84 -10.41
N GLY A 50 6.06 -3.18 -10.56
CA GLY A 50 5.60 -4.45 -11.11
C GLY A 50 5.63 -5.65 -10.16
N PHE A 51 5.93 -5.47 -8.86
CA PHE A 51 5.83 -6.50 -7.84
C PHE A 51 4.64 -6.27 -6.91
N PRO A 52 3.91 -7.32 -6.51
CA PRO A 52 2.72 -7.18 -5.67
C PRO A 52 3.06 -6.76 -4.23
N VAL A 53 2.16 -5.98 -3.64
CA VAL A 53 2.16 -5.56 -2.23
C VAL A 53 0.73 -5.67 -1.70
N GLY A 54 0.54 -6.30 -0.53
CA GLY A 54 -0.76 -6.37 0.13
C GLY A 54 -1.75 -7.40 -0.44
N ASN A 55 -1.32 -8.31 -1.30
CA ASN A 55 -2.18 -9.34 -1.90
C ASN A 55 -2.53 -10.51 -0.96
N GLY A 56 -2.07 -10.48 0.28
CA GLY A 56 -2.27 -11.56 1.27
C GLY A 56 -3.27 -11.20 2.36
N ASN A 57 -3.41 -12.12 3.32
CA ASN A 57 -4.19 -11.89 4.54
C ASN A 57 -3.44 -11.03 5.57
N PHE A 58 -2.18 -10.68 5.31
CA PHE A 58 -1.35 -9.86 6.18
C PHE A 58 -1.07 -8.52 5.51
N GLY A 59 -1.33 -7.42 6.23
CA GLY A 59 -1.09 -6.08 5.74
C GLY A 59 0.39 -5.78 5.61
N GLU A 60 0.79 -5.25 4.47
CA GLU A 60 2.16 -4.83 4.18
C GLU A 60 2.35 -3.31 4.22
N ILE A 61 1.45 -2.60 4.89
CA ILE A 61 1.62 -1.19 5.19
C ILE A 61 2.25 -1.07 6.57
N ALA A 62 3.36 -0.36 6.67
CA ALA A 62 3.99 -0.03 7.95
C ALA A 62 3.33 1.20 8.58
N LEU A 63 3.29 1.26 9.92
CA LEU A 63 2.94 2.44 10.70
C LEU A 63 4.19 2.90 11.45
N ASP A 64 4.65 4.13 11.16
CA ASP A 64 5.90 4.68 11.72
C ASP A 64 7.12 3.73 11.61
N GLY A 65 7.22 3.01 10.49
CA GLY A 65 8.31 2.09 10.22
C GLY A 65 8.11 0.67 10.76
N LEU A 66 6.97 0.34 11.39
CA LEU A 66 6.69 -0.98 11.95
C LEU A 66 5.59 -1.69 11.18
N TYR A 67 5.86 -2.88 10.69
CA TYR A 67 4.81 -3.78 10.17
C TYR A 67 3.95 -4.35 11.30
N GLY A 68 2.71 -4.73 10.97
CA GLY A 68 1.82 -5.40 11.92
C GLY A 68 0.97 -4.48 12.79
N VAL A 69 1.10 -3.16 12.66
CA VAL A 69 0.31 -2.17 13.41
C VAL A 69 -0.79 -1.56 12.55
N ALA A 70 -0.50 -1.13 11.32
CA ALA A 70 -1.52 -0.57 10.43
C ALA A 70 -2.69 -1.54 10.19
N SER A 71 -3.88 -1.02 9.88
CA SER A 71 -5.05 -1.84 9.52
C SER A 71 -4.75 -2.79 8.37
N ASN A 72 -5.26 -4.02 8.46
CA ASN A 72 -4.77 -5.14 7.66
C ASN A 72 -5.13 -5.07 6.16
N TYR A 73 -6.40 -4.78 5.85
CA TYR A 73 -6.90 -4.85 4.47
C TYR A 73 -7.00 -3.50 3.78
N ARG A 74 -7.25 -2.45 4.55
CA ARG A 74 -7.38 -1.08 4.07
C ARG A 74 -7.06 -0.11 5.19
N VAL A 75 -6.38 0.98 4.87
CA VAL A 75 -6.09 2.06 5.82
C VAL A 75 -6.91 3.28 5.43
N LEU A 76 -7.80 3.72 6.34
CA LEU A 76 -8.55 4.98 6.19
C LEU A 76 -7.67 6.16 6.56
N THR A 77 -7.76 7.26 5.78
CA THR A 77 -6.84 8.41 5.87
C THR A 77 -7.16 9.39 7.01
N GLY A 78 -8.29 9.29 7.70
CA GLY A 78 -8.74 10.28 8.68
C GLY A 78 -7.71 10.61 9.78
N TYR A 79 -6.88 9.66 10.16
CA TYR A 79 -5.84 9.79 11.19
C TYR A 79 -4.41 9.84 10.62
N VAL A 80 -4.25 9.90 9.30
CA VAL A 80 -2.94 9.85 8.63
C VAL A 80 -2.41 11.26 8.40
N GLU A 81 -1.21 11.55 8.91
CA GLU A 81 -0.46 12.79 8.69
C GLU A 81 0.31 12.76 7.37
N ARG A 82 0.89 11.59 7.05
CA ARG A 82 1.74 11.42 5.88
C ARG A 82 1.73 9.97 5.40
N VAL A 83 1.69 9.80 4.09
CA VAL A 83 1.95 8.52 3.42
C VAL A 83 3.29 8.60 2.73
N GLU A 84 4.17 7.65 3.02
CA GLU A 84 5.50 7.53 2.43
C GLU A 84 5.57 6.29 1.56
N LEU A 85 5.95 6.48 0.32
CA LEU A 85 6.24 5.42 -0.64
C LEU A 85 7.75 5.28 -0.76
N ILE A 86 8.29 4.16 -0.30
CA ILE A 86 9.71 3.79 -0.41
C ILE A 86 9.83 2.83 -1.57
N LYS A 87 10.57 3.20 -2.62
CA LYS A 87 10.69 2.40 -3.84
C LYS A 87 11.87 1.43 -3.75
N GLY A 88 11.63 0.16 -4.10
CA GLY A 88 12.60 -0.93 -3.97
C GLY A 88 12.55 -1.66 -2.62
N PRO A 89 13.41 -2.68 -2.43
CA PRO A 89 13.39 -3.52 -1.24
C PRO A 89 13.61 -2.72 0.06
N THR A 90 12.75 -2.92 1.04
CA THR A 90 12.75 -2.19 2.32
C THR A 90 13.30 -2.99 3.49
N ALA A 91 13.73 -4.24 3.27
CA ALA A 91 14.12 -5.16 4.34
C ALA A 91 15.21 -4.60 5.26
N MET A 92 16.16 -3.82 4.74
CA MET A 92 17.20 -3.17 5.53
C MET A 92 16.67 -2.02 6.38
N LEU A 93 15.67 -1.28 5.89
CA LEU A 93 15.15 -0.05 6.50
C LEU A 93 14.12 -0.33 7.60
N ILE A 94 13.11 -1.14 7.29
CA ILE A 94 11.95 -1.40 8.15
C ILE A 94 11.72 -2.91 8.40
N GLY A 95 12.70 -3.76 8.08
CA GLY A 95 12.58 -5.21 8.19
C GLY A 95 11.94 -5.88 6.99
N MET A 96 11.94 -7.21 7.00
CA MET A 96 11.28 -8.00 5.98
C MET A 96 9.77 -7.77 6.03
N ALA A 97 9.15 -7.46 4.89
CA ALA A 97 7.71 -7.37 4.77
C ALA A 97 7.04 -8.72 5.06
N PRO A 98 5.90 -8.79 5.78
CA PRO A 98 5.27 -10.05 6.20
C PRO A 98 4.96 -11.02 5.07
N SER A 99 4.54 -10.53 3.89
CA SER A 99 4.31 -11.33 2.68
C SER A 99 5.47 -11.29 1.69
N GLY A 100 6.60 -10.66 2.02
CA GLY A 100 7.83 -10.64 1.22
C GLY A 100 7.77 -9.73 -0.02
N SER A 101 7.15 -8.56 0.07
CA SER A 101 7.20 -7.55 -0.98
C SER A 101 8.63 -7.07 -1.23
N VAL A 102 9.01 -6.94 -2.51
CA VAL A 102 10.34 -6.51 -2.94
C VAL A 102 10.33 -5.29 -3.86
N GLY A 103 9.18 -4.90 -4.37
CA GLY A 103 9.04 -3.74 -5.27
C GLY A 103 9.09 -2.40 -4.56
N GLY A 104 8.71 -2.37 -3.28
CA GLY A 104 8.66 -1.19 -2.44
C GLY A 104 7.91 -1.45 -1.14
N GLY A 105 7.90 -0.43 -0.28
CA GLY A 105 7.14 -0.41 0.97
C GLY A 105 6.31 0.86 1.10
N ILE A 106 5.20 0.74 1.78
CA ILE A 106 4.31 1.85 2.12
C ILE A 106 4.40 2.04 3.62
N ASN A 107 4.73 3.26 4.05
CA ASN A 107 4.72 3.65 5.45
C ASN A 107 3.73 4.78 5.68
N ILE A 108 2.95 4.70 6.74
CA ILE A 108 2.08 5.79 7.17
C ILE A 108 2.57 6.36 8.50
N VAL A 109 2.49 7.67 8.62
CA VAL A 109 2.76 8.40 9.85
C VAL A 109 1.42 8.90 10.38
N PRO A 110 1.02 8.54 11.61
CA PRO A 110 -0.25 8.99 12.18
C PRO A 110 -0.16 10.45 12.62
N LYS A 111 -1.30 11.13 12.67
CA LYS A 111 -1.44 12.47 13.23
C LYS A 111 -1.16 12.45 14.73
N ARG A 112 -0.27 13.35 15.19
CA ARG A 112 0.04 13.60 16.61
C ARG A 112 -0.19 15.06 16.95
N ALA A 113 -0.12 15.42 18.23
CA ALA A 113 -0.43 16.76 18.67
C ALA A 113 0.44 17.80 17.95
N ALA A 114 -0.21 18.76 17.30
CA ALA A 114 0.43 19.86 16.62
C ALA A 114 1.05 20.84 17.62
N ALA A 115 1.91 21.73 17.15
CA ALA A 115 2.48 22.79 17.97
C ALA A 115 1.39 23.77 18.46
N GLU A 116 0.38 24.04 17.63
CA GLU A 116 -0.77 24.87 17.96
C GLU A 116 -2.01 24.02 18.24
N ASP A 117 -2.92 24.55 19.02
CA ASP A 117 -4.20 23.92 19.27
C ASP A 117 -5.04 23.90 17.98
N LEU A 118 -5.66 22.77 17.68
CA LEU A 118 -6.47 22.58 16.49
C LEU A 118 -7.83 22.02 16.88
N THR A 119 -8.88 22.58 16.33
CA THR A 119 -10.22 21.99 16.26
C THR A 119 -10.69 22.11 14.82
N GLN A 120 -10.85 21.00 14.14
CA GLN A 120 -11.29 20.96 12.75
C GLN A 120 -12.44 19.97 12.60
N VAL A 121 -13.49 20.40 11.90
CA VAL A 121 -14.64 19.55 11.55
C VAL A 121 -14.81 19.59 10.04
N THR A 122 -15.03 18.43 9.45
CA THR A 122 -15.30 18.27 8.02
C THR A 122 -16.60 17.52 7.84
N ALA A 123 -17.49 18.05 7.01
CA ALA A 123 -18.63 17.31 6.44
C ALA A 123 -18.30 16.96 5.00
N ASP A 124 -18.63 15.74 4.58
CA ASP A 124 -18.35 15.29 3.23
C ASP A 124 -19.51 14.49 2.62
N TYR A 125 -19.61 14.57 1.29
CA TYR A 125 -20.53 13.82 0.45
C TYR A 125 -19.76 13.14 -0.67
N ALA A 126 -20.20 11.95 -1.04
CA ALA A 126 -19.58 11.26 -2.15
C ALA A 126 -20.54 10.33 -2.89
N ALA A 127 -20.31 10.18 -4.18
CA ALA A 127 -20.99 9.26 -5.07
C ALA A 127 -22.53 9.41 -5.05
N ALA A 128 -23.27 8.30 -4.95
CA ALA A 128 -24.72 8.31 -5.04
C ALA A 128 -25.39 8.94 -3.81
N SER A 129 -25.03 8.49 -2.58
CA SER A 129 -25.65 8.99 -1.35
C SER A 129 -24.76 8.89 -0.10
N GLN A 130 -23.46 8.71 -0.24
CA GLN A 130 -22.58 8.61 0.91
C GLN A 130 -22.40 9.97 1.60
N LEU A 131 -22.87 10.05 2.83
CA LEU A 131 -22.63 11.18 3.73
C LEU A 131 -21.60 10.79 4.78
N GLY A 132 -20.75 11.75 5.13
CA GLY A 132 -19.72 11.51 6.12
C GLY A 132 -19.27 12.75 6.84
N GLY A 133 -18.39 12.54 7.81
CA GLY A 133 -17.75 13.61 8.53
C GLY A 133 -16.47 13.15 9.22
N ASN A 134 -15.66 14.14 9.55
CA ASN A 134 -14.38 13.95 10.23
C ASN A 134 -14.21 15.04 11.30
N VAL A 135 -13.65 14.64 12.45
CA VAL A 135 -13.27 15.55 13.54
C VAL A 135 -11.79 15.34 13.83
N ASP A 136 -11.06 16.43 13.99
CA ASP A 136 -9.63 16.46 14.29
C ASP A 136 -9.37 17.48 15.41
N LEU A 137 -8.98 16.96 16.59
CA LEU A 137 -8.73 17.73 17.79
C LEU A 137 -7.29 17.56 18.24
N SER A 138 -6.59 18.66 18.47
CA SER A 138 -5.21 18.67 18.96
C SER A 138 -5.05 19.65 20.10
N ARG A 139 -4.41 19.21 21.19
CA ARG A 139 -4.08 20.04 22.35
C ARG A 139 -2.71 19.69 22.88
N ARG A 140 -2.00 20.72 23.37
CA ARG A 140 -0.77 20.54 24.17
C ARG A 140 -0.96 21.10 25.56
N LEU A 141 -0.56 20.32 26.55
CA LEU A 141 -0.77 20.55 27.98
C LEU A 141 0.59 20.61 28.72
N GLY A 142 0.55 21.16 29.96
CA GLY A 142 1.72 21.39 30.79
C GLY A 142 2.37 22.74 30.55
N ALA A 143 3.15 23.22 31.53
CA ALA A 143 3.79 24.54 31.48
C ALA A 143 4.73 24.72 30.26
N GLY A 144 5.42 23.63 29.86
CA GLY A 144 6.28 23.55 28.67
C GLY A 144 5.59 22.96 27.45
N ARG A 145 4.26 22.78 27.47
CA ARG A 145 3.49 22.12 26.40
C ARG A 145 4.01 20.71 26.02
N GLN A 146 4.62 20.03 26.98
CA GLN A 146 5.30 18.75 26.79
C GLN A 146 4.37 17.56 26.58
N PHE A 147 3.12 17.63 27.04
CA PHE A 147 2.13 16.59 26.83
C PHE A 147 1.23 16.92 25.65
N GLY A 148 1.14 16.05 24.68
CA GLY A 148 0.29 16.18 23.52
C GLY A 148 -0.86 15.18 23.52
N ILE A 149 -2.05 15.62 23.07
CA ILE A 149 -3.21 14.78 22.82
C ILE A 149 -3.73 15.11 21.43
N ARG A 150 -3.92 14.10 20.57
CA ARG A 150 -4.61 14.22 19.30
C ARG A 150 -5.72 13.20 19.21
N LEU A 151 -6.91 13.65 18.88
CA LEU A 151 -8.07 12.81 18.63
C LEU A 151 -8.54 13.00 17.20
N ASN A 152 -8.64 11.92 16.45
CA ASN A 152 -9.24 11.87 15.13
C ASN A 152 -10.43 10.92 15.12
N GLY A 153 -11.53 11.34 14.51
CA GLY A 153 -12.69 10.50 14.28
C GLY A 153 -13.25 10.73 12.89
N SER A 154 -13.56 9.68 12.16
CA SER A 154 -14.21 9.76 10.86
C SER A 154 -15.30 8.70 10.72
N TYR A 155 -16.40 9.05 10.07
CA TYR A 155 -17.47 8.11 9.74
C TYR A 155 -18.11 8.51 8.42
N ARG A 156 -18.46 7.53 7.59
CA ARG A 156 -19.20 7.70 6.35
C ARG A 156 -20.11 6.51 6.12
N ALA A 157 -21.34 6.78 5.64
CA ALA A 157 -22.34 5.76 5.34
C ALA A 157 -23.18 6.15 4.12
N GLY A 158 -23.70 5.17 3.41
CA GLY A 158 -24.61 5.34 2.27
C GLY A 158 -24.21 4.51 1.06
N ASP A 159 -24.96 4.73 -0.05
CA ASP A 159 -24.74 4.02 -1.29
C ASP A 159 -23.52 4.55 -2.04
N THR A 160 -22.73 3.64 -2.58
CA THR A 160 -21.55 3.97 -3.39
C THR A 160 -21.95 4.30 -4.83
N SER A 161 -20.97 4.57 -5.68
CA SER A 161 -21.19 4.71 -7.14
C SER A 161 -21.47 3.38 -7.86
N LEU A 162 -21.40 2.24 -7.17
CA LEU A 162 -21.65 0.92 -7.75
C LEU A 162 -23.09 0.49 -7.53
N ASP A 163 -23.68 -0.18 -8.52
CA ASP A 163 -25.02 -0.71 -8.44
C ASP A 163 -25.16 -1.67 -7.23
N ASN A 164 -26.25 -1.55 -6.49
CA ASN A 164 -26.60 -2.39 -5.32
C ASN A 164 -25.62 -2.32 -4.13
N GLN A 165 -24.61 -1.45 -4.16
CA GLN A 165 -23.58 -1.39 -3.12
C GLN A 165 -23.83 -0.27 -2.13
N SER A 166 -23.84 -0.61 -0.84
CA SER A 166 -23.74 0.35 0.24
C SER A 166 -22.51 0.08 1.11
N ARG A 167 -21.95 1.13 1.70
CA ARG A 167 -20.75 1.05 2.51
C ARG A 167 -20.82 1.96 3.72
N ASN A 168 -20.52 1.40 4.90
CA ASN A 168 -20.35 2.10 6.14
C ASN A 168 -18.90 1.91 6.59
N ALA A 169 -18.17 2.99 6.78
CA ALA A 169 -16.77 2.96 7.19
C ALA A 169 -16.50 4.03 8.24
N GLY A 170 -15.79 3.65 9.31
CA GLY A 170 -15.39 4.58 10.35
C GLY A 170 -14.03 4.24 10.91
N ALA A 171 -13.29 5.27 11.34
CA ALA A 171 -12.04 5.14 12.06
C ALA A 171 -12.00 6.14 13.21
N GLY A 172 -11.38 5.72 14.33
CA GLY A 172 -11.02 6.56 15.46
C GLY A 172 -9.56 6.34 15.81
N ALA A 173 -8.85 7.41 16.13
CA ALA A 173 -7.48 7.36 16.60
C ALA A 173 -7.28 8.33 17.75
N LEU A 174 -6.60 7.86 18.81
CA LEU A 174 -6.12 8.66 19.91
C LEU A 174 -4.61 8.54 19.97
N ALA A 175 -3.91 9.66 19.85
CA ALA A 175 -2.47 9.74 20.03
C ALA A 175 -2.16 10.58 21.27
N LEU A 176 -1.34 10.04 22.15
CA LEU A 176 -0.76 10.69 23.30
C LEU A 176 0.74 10.82 23.08
N ASP A 177 1.32 11.99 23.32
CA ASP A 177 2.75 12.18 23.23
C ASP A 177 3.31 12.95 24.42
N TYR A 178 4.54 12.63 24.76
CA TYR A 178 5.37 13.35 25.73
C TYR A 178 6.68 13.79 25.04
N GLN A 179 7.00 15.06 25.16
CA GLN A 179 8.21 15.68 24.61
C GLN A 179 8.97 16.37 25.74
N GLY A 180 9.86 15.62 26.39
CA GLY A 180 10.79 16.14 27.39
C GLY A 180 12.15 16.43 26.78
N GLU A 181 13.08 16.88 27.61
CA GLU A 181 14.45 17.24 27.16
C GLU A 181 15.23 16.04 26.62
N ARG A 182 15.12 14.88 27.26
CA ARG A 182 15.82 13.63 26.89
C ARG A 182 14.90 12.50 26.49
N LEU A 183 13.66 12.52 26.97
CA LEU A 183 12.67 11.46 26.70
C LEU A 183 11.60 11.99 25.75
N ARG A 184 11.38 11.28 24.67
CA ARG A 184 10.23 11.42 23.76
C ARG A 184 9.47 10.12 23.76
N ALA A 185 8.17 10.16 24.00
CA ALA A 185 7.33 8.97 23.98
C ALA A 185 6.02 9.25 23.28
N THR A 186 5.48 8.25 22.58
CA THR A 186 4.14 8.31 21.96
C THR A 186 3.38 7.03 22.17
N LEU A 187 2.07 7.15 22.32
CA LEU A 187 1.13 6.04 22.44
C LEU A 187 -0.05 6.30 21.50
N ASP A 188 -0.21 5.46 20.51
CA ASP A 188 -1.25 5.57 19.49
C ASP A 188 -2.23 4.39 19.62
N PHE A 189 -3.52 4.69 19.76
CA PHE A 189 -4.62 3.74 19.64
C PHE A 189 -5.39 4.01 18.36
N ILE A 190 -5.63 2.99 17.55
CA ILE A 190 -6.36 3.10 16.29
C ILE A 190 -7.43 2.02 16.25
N GLY A 191 -8.68 2.42 16.00
CA GLY A 191 -9.80 1.53 15.74
C GLY A 191 -10.43 1.85 14.39
N GLN A 192 -10.71 0.83 13.58
CA GLN A 192 -11.34 0.98 12.28
C GLN A 192 -12.38 -0.10 12.07
N ARG A 193 -13.52 0.27 11.50
CA ARG A 193 -14.57 -0.68 11.12
C ARG A 193 -15.12 -0.33 9.75
N GLU A 194 -15.33 -1.37 8.94
CA GLU A 194 -15.93 -1.26 7.61
C GLU A 194 -16.96 -2.36 7.42
N ARG A 195 -18.13 -2.00 6.89
CA ARG A 195 -19.15 -2.92 6.41
C ARG A 195 -19.52 -2.53 4.99
N ILE A 196 -19.49 -3.52 4.09
CA ILE A 196 -19.86 -3.36 2.69
C ILE A 196 -20.93 -4.39 2.39
N ASN A 197 -22.07 -3.95 1.89
CA ASN A 197 -23.07 -4.82 1.27
C ASN A 197 -22.81 -4.83 -0.23
N ALA A 198 -22.97 -5.97 -0.88
CA ALA A 198 -22.60 -6.22 -2.27
C ALA A 198 -21.14 -5.81 -2.60
N PRO A 199 -20.11 -6.31 -1.88
CA PRO A 199 -18.72 -5.94 -2.12
C PRO A 199 -18.26 -6.43 -3.49
N SER A 200 -17.79 -5.54 -4.37
CA SER A 200 -17.30 -5.92 -5.68
C SER A 200 -16.02 -6.75 -5.61
N ARG A 201 -15.80 -7.61 -6.61
CA ARG A 201 -14.68 -8.56 -6.67
C ARG A 201 -13.92 -8.43 -7.98
N LEU A 202 -12.63 -8.77 -7.95
CA LEU A 202 -11.87 -9.02 -9.18
C LEU A 202 -12.51 -10.16 -9.95
N LEU A 203 -12.52 -10.06 -11.27
CA LEU A 203 -13.07 -11.05 -12.19
C LEU A 203 -11.91 -11.86 -12.79
N HIS A 204 -12.00 -13.17 -12.74
CA HIS A 204 -11.10 -14.04 -13.49
C HIS A 204 -11.66 -14.29 -14.90
N ILE A 205 -10.82 -14.64 -15.85
CA ILE A 205 -11.22 -14.93 -17.24
C ILE A 205 -10.71 -16.33 -17.57
N VAL A 206 -11.59 -17.19 -18.06
CA VAL A 206 -11.14 -18.51 -18.48
C VAL A 206 -10.12 -18.42 -19.60
N PRO A 207 -9.08 -19.27 -19.62
CA PRO A 207 -8.12 -19.31 -20.71
C PRO A 207 -8.76 -19.57 -22.06
N GLY A 208 -8.21 -19.00 -23.13
CA GLY A 208 -8.58 -19.30 -24.51
C GLY A 208 -9.73 -18.47 -25.08
N ILE A 209 -10.37 -17.58 -24.30
CA ILE A 209 -11.34 -16.61 -24.82
C ILE A 209 -10.70 -15.22 -24.93
N ALA A 210 -11.25 -14.38 -25.83
CA ALA A 210 -10.86 -12.98 -25.85
C ALA A 210 -11.39 -12.26 -24.59
N VAL A 211 -10.62 -11.27 -24.10
CA VAL A 211 -11.08 -10.44 -22.96
C VAL A 211 -12.29 -9.62 -23.41
N PRO A 212 -13.45 -9.76 -22.76
CA PRO A 212 -14.64 -8.99 -23.10
C PRO A 212 -14.42 -7.48 -22.96
N GLY A 213 -15.20 -6.66 -23.64
CA GLY A 213 -15.19 -5.20 -23.48
C GLY A 213 -15.48 -4.81 -22.03
N ALA A 214 -14.86 -3.73 -21.55
CA ALA A 214 -15.12 -3.27 -20.18
C ALA A 214 -16.61 -2.83 -20.04
N PRO A 215 -17.30 -3.27 -18.97
CA PRO A 215 -18.68 -2.84 -18.70
C PRO A 215 -18.70 -1.38 -18.21
N ASP A 216 -19.91 -0.84 -18.02
CA ASP A 216 -20.08 0.40 -17.28
C ASP A 216 -19.49 0.27 -15.88
N GLY A 217 -18.69 1.26 -15.45
CA GLY A 217 -17.99 1.24 -14.16
C GLY A 217 -18.91 1.11 -12.94
N ARG A 218 -20.21 1.39 -13.09
CA ARG A 218 -21.21 1.19 -12.02
C ARG A 218 -21.64 -0.25 -11.87
N ARG A 219 -21.40 -1.10 -12.88
CA ARG A 219 -21.86 -2.51 -12.83
C ARG A 219 -21.24 -3.28 -11.69
N ASN A 220 -22.07 -3.93 -10.92
CA ASN A 220 -21.71 -4.81 -9.83
C ASN A 220 -22.49 -6.12 -9.95
N ILE A 221 -21.80 -7.22 -10.16
CA ILE A 221 -22.41 -8.55 -10.27
C ILE A 221 -22.74 -9.15 -8.90
N THR A 222 -22.18 -8.54 -7.82
CA THR A 222 -22.36 -9.02 -6.45
C THR A 222 -23.77 -8.71 -5.97
N GLN A 223 -24.40 -9.66 -5.31
CA GLN A 223 -25.78 -9.58 -4.91
C GLN A 223 -25.99 -8.70 -3.66
N PRO A 224 -27.17 -8.06 -3.47
CA PRO A 224 -27.43 -7.21 -2.31
C PRO A 224 -27.33 -7.90 -0.95
N TRP A 225 -27.52 -9.24 -0.91
CA TRP A 225 -27.42 -10.04 0.32
C TRP A 225 -25.99 -10.49 0.64
N GLU A 226 -25.07 -10.40 -0.30
CA GLU A 226 -23.64 -10.64 -0.05
C GLU A 226 -23.03 -9.48 0.73
N HIS A 227 -22.07 -9.78 1.60
CA HIS A 227 -21.50 -8.76 2.47
C HIS A 227 -20.07 -9.05 2.90
N SER A 228 -19.40 -7.99 3.38
CA SER A 228 -18.12 -8.06 4.09
C SER A 228 -18.15 -7.12 5.30
N SER A 229 -17.74 -7.63 6.47
CA SER A 229 -17.51 -6.83 7.67
C SER A 229 -16.09 -7.02 8.16
N ILE A 230 -15.37 -5.93 8.38
CA ILE A 230 -13.98 -5.90 8.79
C ILE A 230 -13.86 -4.97 9.99
N GLY A 231 -13.21 -5.43 11.06
CA GLY A 231 -12.87 -4.60 12.21
C GLY A 231 -11.40 -4.74 12.56
N ASP A 232 -10.70 -3.62 12.67
CA ASP A 232 -9.28 -3.53 13.06
C ASP A 232 -9.15 -2.75 14.37
N GLN A 233 -8.22 -3.20 15.22
CA GLN A 233 -7.80 -2.48 16.42
C GLN A 233 -6.29 -2.60 16.54
N SER A 234 -5.61 -1.49 16.79
CA SER A 234 -4.15 -1.43 16.86
C SER A 234 -3.68 -0.52 17.99
N LEU A 235 -2.51 -0.87 18.50
CA LEU A 235 -1.77 -0.11 19.50
C LEU A 235 -0.32 0.03 19.04
N LEU A 236 0.26 1.22 19.20
CA LEU A 236 1.68 1.49 19.00
C LEU A 236 2.22 2.32 20.17
N LEU A 237 3.25 1.83 20.84
CA LEU A 237 4.06 2.54 21.81
C LEU A 237 5.44 2.79 21.20
N ARG A 238 5.93 4.02 21.32
CA ARG A 238 7.29 4.41 20.93
C ARG A 238 7.93 5.22 22.05
N ALA A 239 9.20 4.98 22.32
CA ALA A 239 9.98 5.78 23.22
C ALA A 239 11.41 5.93 22.69
N GLU A 240 11.95 7.14 22.80
CA GLU A 240 13.34 7.45 22.48
C GLU A 240 13.94 8.24 23.63
N TYR A 241 15.11 7.80 24.11
CA TYR A 241 15.83 8.43 25.20
C TYR A 241 17.24 8.84 24.76
N ASP A 242 17.53 10.12 24.85
CA ASP A 242 18.86 10.66 24.58
C ASP A 242 19.79 10.39 25.78
N ILE A 243 20.61 9.34 25.67
CA ILE A 243 21.62 8.99 26.66
C ILE A 243 22.65 10.12 26.75
N SER A 244 23.00 10.68 25.57
CA SER A 244 23.82 11.87 25.40
C SER A 244 23.45 12.59 24.10
N ASP A 245 24.05 13.75 23.81
CA ASP A 245 23.85 14.48 22.55
C ASP A 245 24.23 13.67 21.30
N LYS A 246 25.03 12.61 21.49
CA LYS A 246 25.57 11.77 20.43
C LYS A 246 25.01 10.34 20.42
N LEU A 247 24.29 9.92 21.44
CA LEU A 247 23.79 8.56 21.59
C LEU A 247 22.36 8.57 22.09
N ALA A 248 21.46 7.97 21.31
CA ALA A 248 20.07 7.75 21.67
C ALA A 248 19.75 6.24 21.67
N TRP A 249 18.96 5.82 22.65
CA TRP A 249 18.31 4.51 22.68
C TRP A 249 16.82 4.67 22.32
N PHE A 250 16.28 3.73 21.58
CA PHE A 250 14.85 3.70 21.27
C PHE A 250 14.26 2.32 21.46
N VAL A 251 12.96 2.30 21.76
CA VAL A 251 12.12 1.11 21.79
C VAL A 251 10.76 1.43 21.19
N ASP A 252 10.33 0.61 20.25
CA ASP A 252 9.02 0.68 19.61
C ASP A 252 8.34 -0.68 19.78
N GLY A 253 7.04 -0.68 20.07
CA GLY A 253 6.31 -1.93 20.24
C GLY A 253 4.82 -1.74 19.98
N GLY A 254 4.22 -2.72 19.35
CA GLY A 254 2.81 -2.62 19.02
C GLY A 254 2.23 -3.87 18.40
N GLY A 255 1.04 -3.73 17.87
CA GLY A 255 0.36 -4.80 17.18
C GLY A 255 -1.08 -4.48 16.88
N GLY A 256 -1.75 -5.42 16.26
CA GLY A 256 -3.15 -5.25 15.89
C GLY A 256 -3.91 -6.56 15.80
N ARG A 257 -5.23 -6.44 15.85
CA ARG A 257 -6.17 -7.55 15.63
C ARG A 257 -7.16 -7.14 14.55
N THR A 258 -7.35 -8.04 13.58
CA THR A 258 -8.35 -7.90 12.52
C THR A 258 -9.34 -9.03 12.61
N ARG A 259 -10.64 -8.70 12.59
CA ARG A 259 -11.74 -9.68 12.52
C ARG A 259 -12.52 -9.44 11.24
N VAL A 260 -12.81 -10.52 10.54
CA VAL A 260 -13.48 -10.48 9.24
C VAL A 260 -14.60 -11.50 9.20
N ALA A 261 -15.76 -11.08 8.71
CA ALA A 261 -16.86 -11.96 8.32
C ALA A 261 -17.32 -11.58 6.91
N ARG A 262 -17.43 -12.57 6.02
CA ARG A 262 -17.70 -12.34 4.58
C ARG A 262 -18.59 -13.44 4.04
N LEU A 263 -19.53 -13.03 3.21
CA LEU A 263 -20.34 -13.92 2.37
C LEU A 263 -20.35 -13.35 0.95
N PHE A 264 -19.64 -13.98 0.02
CA PHE A 264 -19.56 -13.59 -1.39
C PHE A 264 -18.81 -14.63 -2.22
N ALA A 265 -18.92 -14.53 -3.56
CA ALA A 265 -18.09 -15.29 -4.48
C ALA A 265 -16.62 -14.80 -4.43
N ILE A 266 -15.66 -15.73 -4.20
CA ILE A 266 -14.23 -15.36 -4.07
C ILE A 266 -13.60 -15.04 -5.40
N THR A 267 -13.85 -15.88 -6.39
CA THR A 267 -13.26 -15.85 -7.73
C THR A 267 -14.36 -15.91 -8.79
N PRO A 268 -15.19 -14.86 -8.92
CA PRO A 268 -16.16 -14.82 -10.00
C PRO A 268 -15.40 -14.88 -11.34
N THR A 269 -15.84 -15.75 -12.26
CA THR A 269 -15.08 -16.10 -13.46
C THR A 269 -15.90 -15.86 -14.72
N ILE A 270 -15.41 -15.02 -15.62
CA ILE A 270 -15.97 -14.79 -16.96
C ILE A 270 -15.71 -16.05 -17.80
N VAL A 271 -16.77 -16.69 -18.28
CA VAL A 271 -16.72 -18.00 -18.94
C VAL A 271 -16.85 -17.93 -20.47
N ASN A 272 -17.25 -16.79 -21.02
CA ASN A 272 -17.35 -16.58 -22.46
C ASN A 272 -17.21 -15.09 -22.84
N GLU A 273 -17.10 -14.80 -24.13
CA GLU A 273 -16.96 -13.45 -24.68
C GLU A 273 -18.26 -12.62 -24.57
N ALA A 274 -19.42 -13.24 -24.36
CA ALA A 274 -20.68 -12.55 -24.12
C ALA A 274 -20.77 -11.97 -22.70
N GLY A 275 -19.79 -12.25 -21.84
CA GLY A 275 -19.68 -11.72 -20.49
C GLY A 275 -20.46 -12.51 -19.45
N ASP A 276 -20.79 -13.78 -19.68
CA ASP A 276 -21.35 -14.63 -18.65
C ASP A 276 -20.32 -14.92 -17.58
N VAL A 277 -20.74 -14.84 -16.31
CA VAL A 277 -19.89 -14.97 -15.13
C VAL A 277 -20.40 -16.09 -14.24
N ALA A 278 -19.56 -17.07 -14.00
CA ALA A 278 -19.81 -18.12 -13.00
C ALA A 278 -19.45 -17.58 -11.61
N VAL A 279 -20.37 -17.74 -10.65
CA VAL A 279 -20.20 -17.33 -9.26
C VAL A 279 -20.49 -18.50 -8.33
N SER A 280 -19.68 -18.66 -7.30
CA SER A 280 -19.87 -19.65 -6.24
C SER A 280 -19.52 -19.00 -4.91
N ASP A 281 -20.49 -18.86 -4.05
CA ASP A 281 -20.34 -18.10 -2.83
C ASP A 281 -19.66 -18.91 -1.74
N THR A 282 -19.03 -18.18 -0.86
CA THR A 282 -18.36 -18.75 0.31
C THR A 282 -18.59 -17.87 1.52
N ASN A 283 -18.96 -18.50 2.63
CA ASN A 283 -19.05 -17.85 3.92
C ASN A 283 -17.73 -18.02 4.68
N TYR A 284 -17.07 -16.89 4.97
CA TYR A 284 -15.75 -16.85 5.60
C TYR A 284 -15.75 -16.16 6.93
N LYS A 285 -14.95 -16.69 7.86
CA LYS A 285 -14.49 -15.97 9.06
C LYS A 285 -12.98 -16.03 9.16
N PHE A 286 -12.37 -14.89 9.43
CA PHE A 286 -10.93 -14.76 9.64
C PHE A 286 -10.66 -13.96 10.92
N ASN A 287 -9.63 -14.35 11.65
CA ASN A 287 -9.00 -13.53 12.66
C ASN A 287 -7.51 -13.44 12.36
N VAL A 288 -6.95 -12.24 12.38
CA VAL A 288 -5.52 -12.00 12.23
C VAL A 288 -5.04 -11.27 13.46
N ALA A 289 -4.12 -11.87 14.20
CA ALA A 289 -3.43 -11.21 15.32
C ALA A 289 -1.98 -10.95 14.91
N ARG A 290 -1.47 -9.76 15.23
CA ARG A 290 -0.11 -9.32 14.89
C ARG A 290 0.52 -8.63 16.09
N ALA A 291 1.82 -8.85 16.30
CA ALA A 291 2.62 -8.18 17.29
C ALA A 291 4.00 -7.87 16.70
N THR A 292 4.57 -6.74 17.08
CA THR A 292 5.89 -6.29 16.62
C THR A 292 6.60 -5.53 17.73
N ALA A 293 7.91 -5.62 17.75
CA ALA A 293 8.75 -4.80 18.63
C ALA A 293 10.12 -4.60 17.99
N ASP A 294 10.61 -3.37 18.08
CA ASP A 294 11.95 -2.98 17.68
C ASP A 294 12.64 -2.25 18.83
N THR A 295 13.94 -2.45 18.98
CA THR A 295 14.77 -1.66 19.88
C THR A 295 16.14 -1.43 19.25
N GLY A 296 16.80 -0.35 19.63
CA GLY A 296 18.12 -0.09 19.04
C GLY A 296 18.82 1.15 19.58
N LEU A 297 20.00 1.36 19.06
CA LEU A 297 20.86 2.50 19.38
C LEU A 297 21.13 3.31 18.12
N ARG A 298 21.15 4.62 18.26
CA ARG A 298 21.58 5.57 17.22
C ARG A 298 22.72 6.39 17.78
N ALA A 299 23.87 6.33 17.12
CA ALA A 299 25.06 7.07 17.52
C ALA A 299 25.52 8.02 16.41
N ARG A 300 26.06 9.18 16.81
CA ARG A 300 26.71 10.16 15.93
C ARG A 300 28.08 10.48 16.49
N PHE A 301 29.10 10.31 15.68
CA PHE A 301 30.49 10.60 16.05
C PHE A 301 31.32 10.89 14.83
N ASP A 302 32.53 11.45 15.04
CA ASP A 302 33.45 11.79 13.97
C ASP A 302 34.76 11.02 14.15
N THR A 303 35.34 10.55 13.03
CA THR A 303 36.72 10.01 12.97
C THR A 303 37.52 10.82 11.95
N GLY A 304 38.25 11.81 12.46
CA GLY A 304 38.89 12.80 11.60
C GLY A 304 37.89 13.58 10.75
N PRO A 305 38.03 13.61 9.41
CA PRO A 305 37.09 14.33 8.54
C PRO A 305 35.80 13.57 8.26
N LEU A 306 35.66 12.35 8.76
CA LEU A 306 34.52 11.46 8.48
C LEU A 306 33.50 11.52 9.60
N SER A 307 32.28 11.93 9.30
CA SER A 307 31.14 11.90 10.22
C SER A 307 30.32 10.61 10.05
N HIS A 308 30.04 9.94 11.17
CA HIS A 308 29.30 8.69 11.25
C HIS A 308 27.88 8.90 11.77
N ARG A 309 26.91 8.23 11.18
CA ARG A 309 25.58 8.00 11.73
C ARG A 309 25.32 6.50 11.77
N LEU A 310 25.66 5.92 12.91
CA LEU A 310 25.53 4.49 13.17
C LEU A 310 24.15 4.18 13.74
N SER A 311 23.51 3.12 13.25
CA SER A 311 22.25 2.57 13.76
C SER A 311 22.39 1.07 13.98
N LEU A 312 22.02 0.60 15.16
CA LEU A 312 21.89 -0.81 15.51
C LEU A 312 20.42 -1.07 15.87
N VAL A 313 19.79 -2.05 15.27
CA VAL A 313 18.37 -2.37 15.47
C VAL A 313 18.20 -3.87 15.65
N ALA A 314 17.50 -4.27 16.70
CA ALA A 314 16.93 -5.61 16.86
C ALA A 314 15.43 -5.54 16.69
N SER A 315 14.85 -6.43 15.89
CA SER A 315 13.44 -6.42 15.52
C SER A 315 12.81 -7.80 15.65
N GLY A 316 11.54 -7.82 16.06
CA GLY A 316 10.70 -9.01 16.11
C GLY A 316 9.30 -8.72 15.60
N TYR A 317 8.77 -9.61 14.78
CA TYR A 317 7.40 -9.60 14.28
C TYR A 317 6.78 -10.98 14.41
N ARG A 318 5.51 -11.03 14.74
CA ARG A 318 4.69 -12.25 14.77
C ARG A 318 3.32 -11.97 14.21
N ASP A 319 2.82 -12.90 13.40
CA ASP A 319 1.41 -12.96 13.01
C ASP A 319 0.81 -14.34 13.26
N GLN A 320 -0.51 -14.38 13.39
CA GLN A 320 -1.30 -15.58 13.49
C GLN A 320 -2.58 -15.39 12.67
N LEU A 321 -2.87 -16.33 11.78
CA LEU A 321 -4.10 -16.41 11.02
C LEU A 321 -4.97 -17.55 11.52
N GLU A 322 -6.21 -17.23 11.85
CA GLU A 322 -7.30 -18.17 12.07
C GLU A 322 -8.30 -18.04 10.92
N ARG A 323 -8.79 -19.16 10.40
CA ARG A 323 -9.70 -19.18 9.25
C ARG A 323 -10.66 -20.33 9.29
N GLY A 324 -11.93 -20.03 9.05
CA GLY A 324 -12.99 -21.00 8.79
C GLY A 324 -13.81 -20.57 7.58
N PHE A 325 -14.34 -21.53 6.81
CA PHE A 325 -15.19 -21.24 5.67
C PHE A 325 -16.09 -22.42 5.31
N ASN A 326 -17.22 -22.09 4.68
CA ASN A 326 -18.12 -23.04 4.02
C ASN A 326 -18.44 -22.54 2.62
N HIS A 327 -18.43 -23.43 1.65
CA HIS A 327 -18.74 -23.11 0.25
C HIS A 327 -20.21 -23.41 -0.06
N ALA A 328 -20.75 -22.69 -1.05
CA ALA A 328 -21.99 -23.09 -1.69
C ALA A 328 -21.84 -24.48 -2.36
N SER A 329 -22.89 -25.27 -2.36
CA SER A 329 -22.92 -26.58 -3.02
C SER A 329 -23.06 -26.48 -4.54
N THR A 330 -23.50 -25.32 -5.05
CA THR A 330 -23.77 -25.07 -6.47
C THR A 330 -23.18 -23.72 -6.89
N SER A 331 -22.82 -23.60 -8.16
CA SER A 331 -22.49 -22.33 -8.79
C SER A 331 -23.72 -21.78 -9.52
N ALA A 332 -23.78 -20.46 -9.68
CA ALA A 332 -24.78 -19.77 -10.48
C ALA A 332 -24.10 -19.00 -11.63
N LEU A 333 -24.89 -18.66 -12.64
CA LEU A 333 -24.46 -17.80 -13.73
C LEU A 333 -25.14 -16.45 -13.62
N THR A 334 -24.38 -15.39 -13.83
CA THR A 334 -24.84 -14.02 -14.03
C THR A 334 -24.17 -13.46 -15.28
N ASN A 335 -24.39 -12.19 -15.61
CA ASN A 335 -23.74 -11.56 -16.75
C ASN A 335 -23.10 -10.23 -16.37
N LEU A 336 -21.93 -9.96 -16.91
CA LEU A 336 -21.12 -8.77 -16.64
C LEU A 336 -21.83 -7.46 -17.01
N TYR A 337 -22.57 -7.45 -18.13
CA TYR A 337 -23.26 -6.27 -18.67
C TYR A 337 -24.69 -6.13 -18.16
N HIS A 338 -25.33 -7.26 -17.88
CA HIS A 338 -26.71 -7.37 -17.41
C HIS A 338 -26.78 -8.28 -16.19
N PRO A 339 -26.28 -7.82 -15.00
CA PRO A 339 -26.27 -8.65 -13.81
C PRO A 339 -27.67 -9.16 -13.45
N LEU A 340 -27.77 -10.46 -13.25
CA LEU A 340 -29.03 -11.11 -12.86
C LEU A 340 -29.21 -10.99 -11.34
N SER A 341 -30.46 -10.78 -10.91
CA SER A 341 -30.79 -10.93 -9.49
C SER A 341 -30.91 -12.42 -9.15
N LEU A 342 -29.95 -12.91 -8.38
CA LEU A 342 -29.88 -14.29 -7.94
C LEU A 342 -30.54 -14.44 -6.57
N PRO A 343 -31.23 -15.57 -6.29
CA PRO A 343 -31.78 -15.83 -4.98
C PRO A 343 -30.68 -15.98 -3.94
N ALA A 344 -30.96 -15.55 -2.71
CA ALA A 344 -29.98 -15.67 -1.62
C ALA A 344 -29.62 -17.13 -1.37
N GLN A 345 -28.32 -17.42 -1.36
CA GLN A 345 -27.81 -18.75 -1.04
C GLN A 345 -27.69 -18.90 0.47
N TYR A 346 -28.24 -19.95 1.02
CA TYR A 346 -28.10 -20.26 2.43
C TYR A 346 -26.82 -21.06 2.66
N ILE A 347 -25.76 -20.39 3.05
CA ILE A 347 -24.47 -20.99 3.37
C ILE A 347 -24.23 -20.81 4.87
N LEU A 348 -24.18 -21.92 5.60
CA LEU A 348 -23.92 -21.90 7.04
C LEU A 348 -22.61 -21.14 7.36
N GLU A 349 -22.61 -20.43 8.46
CA GLU A 349 -21.36 -19.90 8.99
C GLU A 349 -20.41 -21.05 9.38
N PRO A 350 -19.08 -20.84 9.26
CA PRO A 350 -18.12 -21.84 9.73
C PRO A 350 -18.34 -22.15 11.22
N ALA A 351 -18.44 -23.43 11.54
CA ALA A 351 -18.64 -23.90 12.92
C ALA A 351 -17.42 -23.61 13.81
N SER A 352 -16.24 -23.51 13.22
CA SER A 352 -14.99 -23.18 13.92
C SER A 352 -14.10 -22.29 13.06
N VAL A 353 -13.21 -21.55 13.72
CA VAL A 353 -12.20 -20.67 13.09
C VAL A 353 -10.83 -21.08 13.64
N PRO A 354 -10.29 -22.24 13.23
CA PRO A 354 -9.03 -22.75 13.75
C PRO A 354 -7.83 -21.92 13.27
N LYS A 355 -6.74 -21.96 14.04
CA LYS A 355 -5.44 -21.44 13.61
C LYS A 355 -4.96 -22.23 12.41
N VAL A 356 -4.62 -21.53 11.32
CA VAL A 356 -4.14 -22.14 10.07
C VAL A 356 -2.70 -21.80 9.75
N SER A 357 -2.18 -20.67 10.27
CA SER A 357 -0.76 -20.33 10.12
C SER A 357 -0.26 -19.42 11.25
N GLU A 358 1.02 -19.47 11.48
CA GLU A 358 1.77 -18.54 12.34
C GLU A 358 3.11 -18.23 11.69
N THR A 359 3.51 -16.95 11.67
CA THR A 359 4.81 -16.51 11.16
C THR A 359 5.53 -15.68 12.22
N ARG A 360 6.84 -15.87 12.33
CA ARG A 360 7.73 -15.05 13.15
C ARG A 360 8.92 -14.61 12.32
N LEU A 361 9.22 -13.31 12.36
CA LEU A 361 10.35 -12.68 11.69
C LEU A 361 11.21 -12.02 12.75
N ASN A 362 12.44 -12.49 12.97
CA ASN A 362 13.37 -11.89 13.91
C ASN A 362 14.60 -11.40 13.13
N GLY A 363 15.11 -10.22 13.47
CA GLY A 363 16.26 -9.70 12.75
C GLY A 363 17.13 -8.76 13.59
N VAL A 364 18.39 -8.66 13.18
CA VAL A 364 19.34 -7.67 13.69
C VAL A 364 19.96 -6.95 12.50
N ALA A 365 20.00 -5.63 12.55
CA ALA A 365 20.55 -4.79 11.49
C ALA A 365 21.55 -3.81 12.06
N VAL A 366 22.63 -3.60 11.32
CA VAL A 366 23.62 -2.53 11.55
C VAL A 366 23.72 -1.73 10.27
N ALA A 367 23.67 -0.40 10.39
CA ALA A 367 23.90 0.51 9.27
C ALA A 367 24.72 1.71 9.73
N ASP A 368 25.70 2.10 8.92
CA ASP A 368 26.45 3.33 9.12
C ASP A 368 26.37 4.20 7.87
N THR A 369 26.04 5.47 8.05
CA THR A 369 26.11 6.49 7.01
C THR A 369 27.33 7.36 7.27
N LEU A 370 28.34 7.18 6.45
CA LEU A 370 29.60 7.91 6.40
C LEU A 370 29.42 9.19 5.59
N SER A 371 29.77 10.34 6.15
CA SER A 371 29.63 11.63 5.46
C SER A 371 30.97 12.35 5.43
N LEU A 372 31.32 12.90 4.27
CA LEU A 372 32.52 13.69 3.99
C LEU A 372 32.17 15.00 3.29
N LEU A 373 33.09 15.99 3.34
CA LEU A 373 32.97 17.25 2.61
C LEU A 373 31.63 17.96 2.89
N ASP A 374 31.29 18.16 4.15
CA ASP A 374 30.04 18.78 4.60
C ASP A 374 28.79 18.09 4.00
N LYS A 375 28.79 16.73 4.02
CA LYS A 375 27.74 15.87 3.46
C LYS A 375 27.59 15.95 1.93
N ARG A 376 28.60 16.45 1.21
CA ARG A 376 28.62 16.38 -0.26
C ARG A 376 28.84 14.96 -0.77
N LEU A 377 29.56 14.15 0.01
CA LEU A 377 29.75 12.72 -0.25
C LEU A 377 29.22 11.93 0.94
N GLN A 378 28.28 11.04 0.70
CA GLN A 378 27.72 10.17 1.72
C GLN A 378 27.70 8.74 1.21
N ALA A 379 28.22 7.79 2.02
CA ALA A 379 28.14 6.37 1.76
C ALA A 379 27.38 5.69 2.90
N THR A 380 26.34 4.93 2.60
CA THR A 380 25.60 4.13 3.57
C THR A 380 25.94 2.66 3.37
N LEU A 381 26.45 2.03 4.41
CA LEU A 381 26.74 0.60 4.46
C LEU A 381 25.82 -0.03 5.49
N GLY A 382 25.20 -1.14 5.14
CA GLY A 382 24.32 -1.84 6.06
C GLY A 382 24.36 -3.35 5.84
N VAL A 383 24.08 -4.09 6.91
CA VAL A 383 23.88 -5.52 6.89
C VAL A 383 22.76 -5.90 7.84
N ARG A 384 21.87 -6.80 7.42
CA ARG A 384 20.80 -7.35 8.24
C ARG A 384 20.86 -8.87 8.22
N TYR A 385 20.86 -9.45 9.40
CA TYR A 385 20.52 -10.86 9.62
C TYR A 385 19.02 -10.96 9.86
N GLN A 386 18.36 -11.92 9.22
CA GLN A 386 16.92 -12.15 9.33
C GLN A 386 16.65 -13.64 9.45
N GLN A 387 15.91 -14.04 10.48
CA GLN A 387 15.32 -15.36 10.64
C GLN A 387 13.85 -15.33 10.27
N VAL A 388 13.40 -16.31 9.52
CA VAL A 388 12.00 -16.50 9.10
C VAL A 388 11.53 -17.85 9.60
N ARG A 389 10.56 -17.85 10.52
CA ARG A 389 9.87 -19.06 10.99
C ARG A 389 8.40 -19.00 10.61
N SER A 390 7.89 -20.08 10.06
CA SER A 390 6.47 -20.17 9.70
C SER A 390 5.97 -21.59 9.91
N GLU A 391 4.77 -21.72 10.49
CA GLU A 391 4.09 -22.99 10.69
C GLU A 391 2.69 -22.93 10.09
N ASN A 392 2.29 -23.97 9.39
CA ASN A 392 0.91 -24.18 8.97
C ASN A 392 0.28 -25.30 9.82
N PHE A 393 -1.02 -25.18 10.07
CA PHE A 393 -1.77 -26.07 10.94
C PHE A 393 -2.94 -26.70 10.17
N GLY A 394 -3.17 -27.97 10.40
CA GLY A 394 -4.38 -28.65 9.96
C GLY A 394 -5.58 -28.34 10.86
N THR A 395 -6.77 -28.79 10.46
CA THR A 395 -8.04 -28.54 11.17
C THR A 395 -8.05 -29.05 12.61
N ALA A 396 -7.28 -30.08 12.91
CA ALA A 396 -7.12 -30.63 14.27
C ALA A 396 -6.01 -29.93 15.10
N GLY A 397 -5.41 -28.86 14.58
CA GLY A 397 -4.36 -28.10 15.26
C GLY A 397 -2.95 -28.71 15.18
N ALA A 398 -2.77 -29.84 14.49
CA ALA A 398 -1.45 -30.41 14.24
C ALA A 398 -0.66 -29.56 13.23
N VAL A 399 0.65 -29.42 13.43
CA VAL A 399 1.55 -28.77 12.45
C VAL A 399 1.63 -29.64 11.20
N THR A 400 1.25 -29.07 10.06
CA THR A 400 1.28 -29.74 8.75
C THR A 400 2.52 -29.39 7.93
N SER A 401 3.10 -28.21 8.15
CA SER A 401 4.38 -27.83 7.57
C SER A 401 5.09 -26.83 8.49
N ARG A 402 6.42 -26.90 8.48
CA ARG A 402 7.29 -25.98 9.22
C ARG A 402 8.35 -25.42 8.28
N TYR A 403 8.64 -24.12 8.45
CA TYR A 403 9.69 -23.39 7.79
C TYR A 403 10.53 -22.69 8.86
N ASP A 404 11.84 -22.86 8.87
CA ASP A 404 12.77 -22.17 9.78
C ASP A 404 14.10 -21.97 9.06
N GLU A 405 14.24 -20.80 8.45
CA GLU A 405 15.38 -20.46 7.61
C GLU A 405 15.88 -19.05 7.92
N GLU A 406 17.12 -18.80 7.54
CA GLU A 406 17.79 -17.52 7.79
C GLU A 406 18.48 -16.96 6.55
N ALA A 407 18.69 -15.64 6.54
CA ALA A 407 19.40 -14.97 5.48
C ALA A 407 20.11 -13.71 5.97
N VAL A 408 21.22 -13.38 5.33
CA VAL A 408 21.92 -12.11 5.51
C VAL A 408 21.76 -11.28 4.24
N THR A 409 21.37 -10.01 4.40
CA THR A 409 21.18 -9.06 3.29
C THR A 409 22.04 -7.82 3.49
N PRO A 410 22.98 -7.53 2.57
CA PRO A 410 23.73 -6.29 2.55
C PRO A 410 22.98 -5.15 1.86
N MET A 411 23.34 -3.92 2.23
CA MET A 411 22.95 -2.69 1.55
C MET A 411 24.18 -1.81 1.34
N LEU A 412 24.31 -1.25 0.15
CA LEU A 412 25.26 -0.22 -0.19
C LEU A 412 24.52 0.94 -0.85
N GLY A 413 24.70 2.16 -0.35
CA GLY A 413 24.15 3.37 -0.91
C GLY A 413 25.20 4.46 -1.02
N LEU A 414 25.17 5.23 -2.10
CA LEU A 414 26.07 6.36 -2.34
C LEU A 414 25.25 7.59 -2.71
N VAL A 415 25.58 8.74 -2.13
CA VAL A 415 25.02 10.05 -2.52
C VAL A 415 26.19 11.01 -2.74
N VAL A 416 26.17 11.67 -3.90
CA VAL A 416 27.12 12.72 -4.27
C VAL A 416 26.37 13.98 -4.59
N LYS A 417 26.70 15.10 -3.96
CA LYS A 417 26.12 16.43 -4.20
C LYS A 417 27.14 17.33 -4.88
N PRO A 418 27.26 17.29 -6.21
CA PRO A 418 28.21 18.13 -6.94
C PRO A 418 27.86 19.62 -6.82
N TRP A 419 26.56 19.93 -6.71
CA TRP A 419 26.02 21.28 -6.50
C TRP A 419 24.99 21.29 -5.38
N GLN A 420 24.69 22.47 -4.81
CA GLN A 420 23.77 22.62 -3.68
C GLN A 420 22.36 22.04 -3.94
N HIS A 421 21.90 22.10 -5.18
CA HIS A 421 20.54 21.72 -5.57
C HIS A 421 20.47 20.39 -6.33
N VAL A 422 21.59 19.66 -6.45
CA VAL A 422 21.67 18.41 -7.21
C VAL A 422 22.26 17.30 -6.36
N SER A 423 21.56 16.20 -6.25
CA SER A 423 22.04 14.95 -5.66
C SER A 423 22.05 13.85 -6.72
N LEU A 424 23.19 13.24 -6.92
CA LEU A 424 23.34 11.97 -7.64
C LEU A 424 23.33 10.86 -6.61
N TYR A 425 22.66 9.75 -6.86
CA TYR A 425 22.70 8.61 -5.96
C TYR A 425 22.77 7.29 -6.74
N ALA A 426 23.31 6.28 -6.06
CA ALA A 426 23.27 4.91 -6.51
C ALA A 426 23.12 3.98 -5.31
N ASN A 427 22.47 2.83 -5.51
CA ASN A 427 22.36 1.80 -4.49
C ASN A 427 22.40 0.40 -5.04
N ARG A 428 22.84 -0.53 -4.17
CA ARG A 428 22.60 -1.95 -4.27
C ARG A 428 21.94 -2.39 -2.96
N ILE A 429 20.69 -2.90 -3.05
CA ILE A 429 19.90 -3.30 -1.89
C ILE A 429 19.38 -4.71 -2.14
N GLU A 430 19.45 -5.57 -1.11
CA GLU A 430 18.80 -6.86 -1.14
C GLU A 430 17.50 -6.85 -0.34
N GLY A 431 16.47 -7.48 -0.90
CA GLY A 431 15.19 -7.76 -0.26
C GLY A 431 15.06 -9.23 0.05
N LEU A 432 14.14 -9.56 0.94
CA LEU A 432 13.84 -10.93 1.33
C LEU A 432 12.37 -11.26 1.13
N SER A 433 12.13 -12.46 0.63
CA SER A 433 10.83 -13.11 0.72
C SER A 433 11.02 -14.54 1.21
N LYS A 434 9.99 -15.09 1.86
CA LYS A 434 10.01 -16.51 2.26
C LYS A 434 10.23 -17.38 1.03
N GLY A 435 11.10 -18.38 1.14
CA GLY A 435 11.27 -19.41 0.12
C GLY A 435 10.05 -20.33 0.01
N ASP A 436 9.90 -20.95 -1.14
CA ASP A 436 8.82 -21.91 -1.36
C ASP A 436 9.11 -23.24 -0.65
N THR A 437 8.05 -24.04 -0.52
CA THR A 437 8.16 -25.47 -0.18
C THR A 437 7.74 -26.26 -1.42
N ALA A 438 8.53 -27.25 -1.81
CA ALA A 438 8.26 -28.08 -2.98
C ALA A 438 6.86 -28.70 -2.89
N PRO A 439 6.02 -28.55 -3.94
CA PRO A 439 4.64 -29.04 -3.94
C PRO A 439 4.58 -30.56 -3.92
N SER A 440 3.43 -31.11 -3.55
CA SER A 440 3.22 -32.57 -3.47
C SER A 440 3.36 -33.31 -4.80
N SER A 441 3.30 -32.58 -5.93
CA SER A 441 3.50 -33.11 -7.28
C SER A 441 4.99 -33.24 -7.67
N ALA A 442 5.91 -32.67 -6.87
CA ALA A 442 7.35 -32.74 -7.16
C ALA A 442 7.99 -34.00 -6.61
N SER A 443 9.07 -34.46 -7.27
CA SER A 443 9.87 -35.60 -6.80
C SER A 443 10.57 -35.36 -5.46
N ASN A 444 10.82 -34.07 -5.13
CA ASN A 444 11.33 -33.58 -3.85
C ASN A 444 10.22 -32.91 -3.00
N ALA A 445 8.99 -33.42 -3.05
CA ALA A 445 7.86 -32.91 -2.31
C ALA A 445 8.18 -32.67 -0.83
N GLY A 446 7.84 -31.47 -0.32
CA GLY A 446 8.10 -31.08 1.06
C GLY A 446 9.49 -30.49 1.33
N GLU A 447 10.41 -30.47 0.35
CA GLU A 447 11.69 -29.76 0.48
C GLU A 447 11.44 -28.27 0.69
N VAL A 448 12.11 -27.68 1.69
CA VAL A 448 12.02 -26.28 2.07
C VAL A 448 13.22 -25.54 1.52
N PHE A 449 12.95 -24.44 0.80
CA PHE A 449 14.00 -23.62 0.22
C PHE A 449 14.30 -22.41 1.11
N ALA A 450 15.59 -22.02 1.17
CA ALA A 450 16.03 -20.81 1.89
C ALA A 450 15.29 -19.55 1.40
N PRO A 451 15.23 -18.46 2.22
CA PRO A 451 14.59 -17.22 1.81
C PRO A 451 15.16 -16.70 0.50
N TYR A 452 14.28 -16.31 -0.42
CA TYR A 452 14.67 -15.74 -1.69
C TYR A 452 15.24 -14.33 -1.51
N LYS A 453 16.47 -14.14 -1.97
CA LYS A 453 17.15 -12.85 -1.97
C LYS A 453 16.89 -12.14 -3.29
N SER A 454 16.08 -11.09 -3.25
CA SER A 454 15.90 -10.21 -4.39
C SER A 454 16.98 -9.15 -4.38
N THR A 455 17.54 -8.80 -5.54
CA THR A 455 18.59 -7.79 -5.65
C THR A 455 18.09 -6.62 -6.48
N GLN A 456 18.23 -5.41 -5.94
CA GLN A 456 18.03 -4.16 -6.65
C GLN A 456 19.36 -3.45 -6.92
N TYR A 457 19.47 -2.91 -8.13
CA TYR A 457 20.40 -1.84 -8.49
C TYR A 457 19.59 -0.63 -8.92
N GLU A 458 19.91 0.53 -8.37
CA GLU A 458 19.26 1.78 -8.72
C GLU A 458 20.29 2.91 -8.79
N ALA A 459 20.14 3.79 -9.77
CA ALA A 459 20.88 5.05 -9.84
C ALA A 459 19.92 6.17 -10.26
N GLY A 460 20.14 7.37 -9.73
CA GLY A 460 19.25 8.48 -10.04
C GLY A 460 19.81 9.85 -9.72
N VAL A 461 19.05 10.85 -10.14
CA VAL A 461 19.33 12.27 -9.94
C VAL A 461 18.13 12.91 -9.26
N LYS A 462 18.36 13.72 -8.24
CA LYS A 462 17.38 14.58 -7.58
C LYS A 462 17.80 16.03 -7.73
N VAL A 463 16.93 16.88 -8.23
CA VAL A 463 17.17 18.31 -8.41
C VAL A 463 16.11 19.07 -7.64
N GLU A 464 16.51 20.01 -6.79
CA GLU A 464 15.62 20.89 -6.04
C GLU A 464 15.96 22.33 -6.39
N ARG A 465 15.03 23.04 -7.02
CA ARG A 465 15.24 24.45 -7.42
C ARG A 465 13.91 25.19 -7.48
N GLY A 466 13.86 26.40 -6.86
CA GLY A 466 12.72 27.31 -6.99
C GLY A 466 11.39 26.74 -6.50
N GLY A 467 11.39 25.89 -5.44
CA GLY A 467 10.17 25.25 -4.95
C GLY A 467 9.74 23.99 -5.70
N MET A 468 10.49 23.60 -6.75
CA MET A 468 10.29 22.39 -7.53
C MET A 468 11.31 21.32 -7.18
N ILE A 469 10.86 20.07 -7.12
CA ILE A 469 11.70 18.87 -7.00
C ILE A 469 11.49 18.02 -8.25
N ALA A 470 12.58 17.74 -8.98
CA ALA A 470 12.62 16.81 -10.08
C ALA A 470 13.47 15.59 -9.72
N THR A 471 12.99 14.40 -10.10
CA THR A 471 13.71 13.14 -9.90
C THR A 471 13.70 12.32 -11.18
N VAL A 472 14.85 11.71 -11.47
CA VAL A 472 14.98 10.70 -12.53
C VAL A 472 15.73 9.53 -11.95
N SER A 473 15.23 8.31 -12.10
CA SER A 473 15.92 7.10 -11.66
C SER A 473 15.80 5.97 -12.67
N ALA A 474 16.85 5.16 -12.74
CA ALA A 474 16.88 3.89 -13.44
C ALA A 474 17.06 2.78 -12.41
N PHE A 475 16.29 1.71 -12.52
CA PHE A 475 16.38 0.58 -11.60
C PHE A 475 16.32 -0.77 -12.32
N GLN A 476 16.86 -1.78 -11.67
CA GLN A 476 16.64 -3.19 -11.96
C GLN A 476 16.39 -3.92 -10.66
N ILE A 477 15.32 -4.71 -10.59
CA ILE A 477 15.02 -5.63 -9.49
C ILE A 477 14.95 -7.03 -10.07
N THR A 478 15.71 -7.97 -9.50
CA THR A 478 15.65 -9.39 -9.84
C THR A 478 15.14 -10.16 -8.63
N LYS A 479 14.04 -10.90 -8.80
CA LYS A 479 13.42 -11.72 -7.77
C LYS A 479 13.47 -13.18 -8.17
N PRO A 480 14.15 -14.05 -7.40
CA PRO A 480 14.06 -15.50 -7.57
C PRO A 480 12.65 -16.03 -7.24
N GLY A 481 12.32 -17.19 -7.74
CA GLY A 481 11.08 -17.92 -7.46
C GLY A 481 11.21 -19.41 -7.67
N GLY A 482 10.29 -20.16 -7.09
CA GLY A 482 10.22 -21.60 -7.31
C GLY A 482 9.62 -21.95 -8.67
N GLN A 483 10.08 -23.04 -9.27
CA GLN A 483 9.56 -23.58 -10.52
C GLN A 483 9.78 -25.08 -10.63
N MET A 484 8.96 -25.75 -11.44
CA MET A 484 9.17 -27.13 -11.83
C MET A 484 10.22 -27.22 -12.95
N SER A 485 11.18 -28.14 -12.79
CA SER A 485 12.13 -28.56 -13.83
C SER A 485 11.95 -30.08 -14.05
N GLY A 486 11.13 -30.43 -15.02
CA GLY A 486 10.62 -31.79 -15.12
C GLY A 486 9.78 -32.14 -13.89
N THR A 487 10.16 -33.19 -13.14
CA THR A 487 9.50 -33.60 -11.89
C THR A 487 10.10 -32.96 -10.64
N LEU A 488 11.25 -32.29 -10.74
CA LEU A 488 11.96 -31.69 -9.62
C LEU A 488 11.52 -30.23 -9.44
N PHE A 489 11.16 -29.81 -8.21
CA PHE A 489 10.94 -28.40 -7.88
C PHE A 489 12.26 -27.73 -7.49
N THR A 490 12.54 -26.55 -8.05
CA THR A 490 13.80 -25.84 -7.85
C THR A 490 13.55 -24.34 -7.60
N ALA A 491 14.50 -23.67 -6.93
CA ALA A 491 14.49 -22.22 -6.73
C ALA A 491 15.14 -21.43 -7.91
N SER A 492 15.10 -21.99 -9.12
CA SER A 492 15.79 -21.43 -10.31
C SER A 492 14.92 -20.47 -11.13
N GLY A 493 13.65 -20.30 -10.77
CA GLY A 493 12.76 -19.32 -11.38
C GLY A 493 13.25 -17.88 -11.15
N GLU A 494 12.94 -16.98 -12.07
CA GLU A 494 13.35 -15.57 -11.96
C GLU A 494 12.37 -14.64 -12.67
N GLN A 495 11.98 -13.58 -11.97
CA GLN A 495 11.36 -12.39 -12.56
C GLN A 495 12.33 -11.22 -12.45
N ARG A 496 12.56 -10.50 -13.55
CA ARG A 496 13.41 -9.31 -13.61
C ARG A 496 12.62 -8.12 -14.12
N ASN A 497 12.55 -7.08 -13.31
CA ASN A 497 11.89 -5.82 -13.65
C ASN A 497 12.94 -4.70 -13.77
N ARG A 498 12.97 -4.04 -14.92
CA ARG A 498 13.80 -2.87 -15.23
C ARG A 498 12.92 -1.68 -15.52
N GLY A 499 13.30 -0.49 -15.08
CA GLY A 499 12.50 0.68 -15.35
C GLY A 499 13.24 2.00 -15.28
N LEU A 500 12.60 3.01 -15.87
CA LEU A 500 12.93 4.42 -15.72
C LEU A 500 11.74 5.09 -15.05
N GLU A 501 12.02 5.88 -14.01
CA GLU A 501 11.02 6.66 -13.29
C GLU A 501 11.36 8.14 -13.35
N PHE A 502 10.33 8.96 -13.56
CA PHE A 502 10.40 10.41 -13.57
C PHE A 502 9.40 10.95 -12.57
N GLY A 503 9.80 11.96 -11.81
CA GLY A 503 8.94 12.69 -10.88
C GLY A 503 9.22 14.19 -10.95
N LEU A 504 8.16 14.99 -10.92
CA LEU A 504 8.23 16.45 -10.87
C LEU A 504 7.14 16.97 -9.94
N TYR A 505 7.53 17.63 -8.87
CA TYR A 505 6.63 18.05 -7.80
C TYR A 505 6.98 19.45 -7.32
N GLY A 506 5.96 20.26 -7.01
CA GLY A 506 6.15 21.55 -6.36
C GLY A 506 5.49 22.72 -7.09
N GLU A 507 5.87 23.92 -6.72
CA GLU A 507 5.35 25.17 -7.26
C GLU A 507 6.21 25.63 -8.45
N ALA A 508 5.68 25.50 -9.67
CA ALA A 508 6.37 25.85 -10.91
C ALA A 508 6.39 27.35 -11.18
N ALA A 509 5.36 28.05 -10.74
CA ALA A 509 5.21 29.51 -10.74
C ALA A 509 4.27 29.90 -9.59
N ALA A 510 4.27 31.16 -9.21
CA ALA A 510 3.38 31.65 -8.14
C ALA A 510 1.92 31.22 -8.40
N GLY A 511 1.37 30.43 -7.47
CA GLY A 511 0.03 29.88 -7.55
C GLY A 511 -0.17 28.74 -8.56
N VAL A 512 0.90 28.22 -9.19
CA VAL A 512 0.83 27.05 -10.10
C VAL A 512 1.64 25.89 -9.51
N ARG A 513 0.98 24.83 -9.10
CA ARG A 513 1.61 23.61 -8.54
C ARG A 513 1.45 22.45 -9.51
N LEU A 514 2.52 21.67 -9.65
CA LEU A 514 2.57 20.49 -10.50
C LEU A 514 2.83 19.25 -9.65
N LEU A 515 2.19 18.15 -10.03
CA LEU A 515 2.39 16.80 -9.52
C LEU A 515 2.43 15.86 -10.72
N ALA A 516 3.62 15.54 -11.21
CA ALA A 516 3.78 14.71 -12.39
C ALA A 516 4.70 13.52 -12.09
N SER A 517 4.33 12.35 -12.58
CA SER A 517 5.16 11.15 -12.52
C SER A 517 4.96 10.29 -13.77
N ALA A 518 6.01 9.59 -14.17
CA ALA A 518 5.95 8.61 -15.25
C ALA A 518 6.90 7.44 -14.96
N THR A 519 6.48 6.24 -15.34
CA THR A 519 7.26 5.01 -15.21
C THR A 519 7.22 4.23 -16.52
N VAL A 520 8.39 3.94 -17.08
CA VAL A 520 8.57 2.99 -18.17
C VAL A 520 9.12 1.72 -17.56
N LEU A 521 8.43 0.59 -17.74
CA LEU A 521 8.72 -0.68 -17.09
C LEU A 521 8.89 -1.81 -18.10
N ASP A 522 9.97 -2.58 -18.02
CA ASP A 522 10.17 -3.87 -18.68
C ASP A 522 10.23 -4.96 -17.60
N ALA A 523 9.09 -5.60 -17.34
CA ALA A 523 8.93 -6.68 -16.37
C ALA A 523 8.89 -8.03 -17.08
N ARG A 524 9.91 -8.87 -16.90
CA ARG A 524 10.07 -10.13 -17.62
C ARG A 524 10.16 -11.33 -16.67
N LEU A 525 9.50 -12.40 -17.06
CA LEU A 525 9.71 -13.74 -16.52
C LEU A 525 10.95 -14.31 -17.23
N THR A 526 12.12 -14.15 -16.64
CA THR A 526 13.40 -14.47 -17.31
C THR A 526 13.79 -15.94 -17.21
N ARG A 527 13.24 -16.63 -16.21
CA ARG A 527 13.37 -18.09 -16.06
C ARG A 527 12.09 -18.64 -15.45
N THR A 528 11.42 -19.54 -16.15
CA THR A 528 10.16 -20.14 -15.69
C THR A 528 10.14 -21.67 -15.83
N GLY A 529 11.12 -22.26 -16.49
CA GLY A 529 11.12 -23.70 -16.81
C GLY A 529 10.07 -24.12 -17.86
N SER A 530 9.36 -23.15 -18.47
CA SER A 530 8.38 -23.38 -19.52
C SER A 530 8.60 -22.44 -20.69
N ALA A 531 8.74 -22.98 -21.91
CA ALA A 531 8.92 -22.20 -23.13
C ALA A 531 7.73 -21.23 -23.40
N ASP A 532 6.53 -21.56 -22.94
CA ASP A 532 5.34 -20.77 -23.15
C ASP A 532 5.33 -19.48 -22.32
N THR A 533 6.06 -19.43 -21.20
CA THR A 533 6.08 -18.30 -20.27
C THR A 533 7.44 -17.63 -20.16
N GLU A 534 8.53 -18.29 -20.56
CA GLU A 534 9.88 -17.73 -20.50
C GLU A 534 10.07 -16.56 -21.45
N GLY A 535 10.67 -15.47 -20.98
CA GLY A 535 10.83 -14.20 -21.70
C GLY A 535 9.56 -13.37 -21.82
N LYS A 536 8.41 -13.86 -21.35
CA LYS A 536 7.12 -13.12 -21.42
C LYS A 536 7.07 -12.00 -20.40
N THR A 537 6.15 -11.05 -20.64
CA THR A 537 5.88 -9.95 -19.70
C THR A 537 5.15 -10.49 -18.47
N ALA A 538 5.58 -10.06 -17.29
CA ALA A 538 4.91 -10.44 -16.04
C ALA A 538 3.44 -9.97 -16.03
N THR A 539 2.55 -10.84 -15.51
CA THR A 539 1.12 -10.59 -15.40
C THR A 539 0.84 -9.22 -14.77
N GLY A 540 -0.07 -8.48 -15.38
CA GLY A 540 -0.52 -7.19 -14.89
C GLY A 540 0.51 -6.06 -14.95
N ALA A 541 1.69 -6.21 -15.53
CA ALA A 541 2.71 -5.17 -15.60
C ALA A 541 2.57 -4.33 -16.90
N PRO A 542 2.07 -3.07 -16.84
CA PRO A 542 2.05 -2.20 -18.01
C PRO A 542 3.44 -1.66 -18.33
N ARG A 543 3.74 -1.48 -19.61
CA ARG A 543 5.03 -0.92 -20.04
C ARG A 543 5.17 0.57 -19.71
N LEU A 544 4.08 1.31 -19.71
CA LEU A 544 4.06 2.76 -19.47
C LEU A 544 2.91 3.11 -18.53
N GLN A 545 3.20 3.90 -17.51
CA GLN A 545 2.24 4.60 -16.67
C GLN A 545 2.66 6.06 -16.58
N ALA A 546 1.68 6.97 -16.54
CA ALA A 546 1.93 8.40 -16.38
C ALA A 546 0.77 9.06 -15.63
N ASN A 547 1.11 9.90 -14.66
CA ASN A 547 0.18 10.71 -13.89
C ASN A 547 0.63 12.16 -14.02
N LEU A 548 -0.28 13.04 -14.47
CA LEU A 548 -0.05 14.47 -14.61
C LEU A 548 -1.13 15.20 -13.83
N GLY A 549 -0.75 15.98 -12.82
CA GLY A 549 -1.64 16.81 -12.02
C GLY A 549 -1.15 18.25 -12.03
N ALA A 550 -2.10 19.19 -12.06
CA ALA A 550 -1.84 20.62 -11.92
C ALA A 550 -2.89 21.26 -11.02
N GLU A 551 -2.45 22.23 -10.23
CA GLU A 551 -3.32 23.15 -9.48
C GLU A 551 -2.98 24.59 -9.87
N TRP A 552 -4.00 25.43 -9.99
CA TRP A 552 -3.86 26.83 -10.29
C TRP A 552 -4.72 27.68 -9.35
N ASP A 553 -4.07 28.60 -8.62
CA ASP A 553 -4.75 29.59 -7.82
C ASP A 553 -5.28 30.67 -8.76
N ALA A 554 -6.61 30.74 -8.89
CA ALA A 554 -7.28 31.59 -9.89
C ALA A 554 -7.15 33.08 -9.51
N ALA A 555 -6.37 33.83 -10.28
CA ALA A 555 -6.12 35.26 -10.01
C ALA A 555 -7.40 36.10 -10.04
N PHE A 556 -8.44 35.68 -10.77
CA PHE A 556 -9.73 36.38 -10.87
C PHE A 556 -10.66 36.14 -9.67
N ALA A 557 -10.37 35.14 -8.81
CA ALA A 557 -11.20 34.78 -7.66
C ALA A 557 -10.29 34.39 -6.46
N PRO A 558 -9.93 35.37 -5.61
CA PRO A 558 -9.08 35.10 -4.45
C PRO A 558 -9.63 33.98 -3.57
N GLY A 559 -8.76 33.02 -3.23
CA GLY A 559 -9.12 31.82 -2.46
C GLY A 559 -9.60 30.62 -3.30
N LEU A 560 -9.84 30.80 -4.61
CA LEU A 560 -10.20 29.71 -5.51
C LEU A 560 -8.94 29.07 -6.11
N THR A 561 -8.82 27.74 -5.96
CA THR A 561 -7.84 26.90 -6.65
C THR A 561 -8.58 25.91 -7.55
N LEU A 562 -8.21 25.86 -8.82
CA LEU A 562 -8.68 24.84 -9.76
C LEU A 562 -7.63 23.75 -9.89
N SER A 563 -8.04 22.50 -10.02
CA SER A 563 -7.15 21.35 -10.21
C SER A 563 -7.62 20.45 -11.33
N GLY A 564 -6.66 19.79 -11.96
CA GLY A 564 -6.92 18.77 -12.94
C GLY A 564 -5.83 17.70 -12.91
N SER A 565 -6.21 16.44 -13.17
CA SER A 565 -5.25 15.37 -13.32
C SER A 565 -5.61 14.44 -14.48
N LEU A 566 -4.58 13.88 -15.10
CA LEU A 566 -4.65 12.87 -16.15
C LEU A 566 -3.85 11.66 -15.71
N VAL A 567 -4.48 10.50 -15.71
CA VAL A 567 -3.88 9.20 -15.38
C VAL A 567 -3.91 8.32 -16.61
N TYR A 568 -2.75 7.87 -17.07
CA TYR A 568 -2.60 6.93 -18.16
C TYR A 568 -1.99 5.63 -17.68
N THR A 569 -2.55 4.51 -18.11
CA THR A 569 -2.00 3.16 -17.88
C THR A 569 -2.01 2.39 -19.22
N GLY A 570 -0.85 1.87 -19.59
CA GLY A 570 -0.66 1.04 -20.78
C GLY A 570 -1.37 -0.32 -20.69
N PRO A 571 -1.42 -1.10 -21.78
CA PRO A 571 -2.06 -2.41 -21.79
C PRO A 571 -1.35 -3.40 -20.86
N GLN A 572 -2.11 -4.38 -20.32
CA GLN A 572 -1.63 -5.35 -19.35
C GLN A 572 -2.04 -6.77 -19.75
N TYR A 573 -1.15 -7.73 -19.57
CA TYR A 573 -1.47 -9.13 -19.79
C TYR A 573 -2.16 -9.74 -18.57
N VAL A 574 -3.15 -10.60 -18.83
CA VAL A 574 -3.95 -11.27 -17.81
C VAL A 574 -3.30 -12.58 -17.36
N ASP A 575 -2.56 -13.21 -18.26
CA ASP A 575 -1.91 -14.51 -18.08
C ASP A 575 -0.40 -14.45 -18.30
N GLN A 576 0.34 -15.41 -17.74
CA GLN A 576 1.80 -15.47 -17.88
C GLN A 576 2.27 -15.81 -19.31
N ALA A 577 1.43 -16.49 -20.10
CA ALA A 577 1.72 -16.83 -21.49
C ALA A 577 1.51 -15.64 -22.44
N ASN A 578 0.95 -14.53 -21.93
CA ASN A 578 0.61 -13.30 -22.67
C ASN A 578 -0.41 -13.53 -23.81
N THR A 579 -1.34 -14.43 -23.63
CA THR A 579 -2.39 -14.75 -24.61
C THR A 579 -3.61 -13.82 -24.49
N GLN A 580 -3.91 -13.35 -23.25
CA GLN A 580 -5.02 -12.46 -22.96
C GLN A 580 -4.50 -11.11 -22.48
N ARG A 581 -5.13 -10.00 -22.90
CA ARG A 581 -4.67 -8.64 -22.59
C ARG A 581 -5.83 -7.67 -22.42
N ILE A 582 -5.81 -6.84 -21.37
CA ILE A 582 -6.67 -5.67 -21.25
C ILE A 582 -6.03 -4.47 -22.00
N PRO A 583 -6.85 -3.58 -22.64
CA PRO A 583 -6.35 -2.41 -23.34
C PRO A 583 -5.82 -1.33 -22.39
N GLN A 584 -5.08 -0.35 -22.95
CA GLN A 584 -4.72 0.87 -22.23
C GLN A 584 -5.96 1.73 -21.94
N TRP A 585 -5.81 2.60 -20.95
CA TRP A 585 -6.83 3.57 -20.61
C TRP A 585 -6.25 4.91 -20.14
N THR A 586 -7.07 5.95 -20.25
CA THR A 586 -6.77 7.29 -19.75
C THR A 586 -7.96 7.81 -18.96
N ARG A 587 -7.73 8.34 -17.76
CA ARG A 587 -8.75 8.96 -16.92
C ARG A 587 -8.39 10.42 -16.67
N VAL A 588 -9.40 11.29 -16.70
CA VAL A 588 -9.27 12.71 -16.36
C VAL A 588 -10.13 12.99 -15.13
N ASP A 589 -9.53 13.65 -14.15
CA ASP A 589 -10.20 14.11 -12.93
C ASP A 589 -10.08 15.63 -12.85
N LEU A 590 -11.13 16.32 -12.39
CA LEU A 590 -11.16 17.76 -12.20
C LEU A 590 -11.57 18.10 -10.77
N GLY A 591 -11.03 19.21 -10.26
CA GLY A 591 -11.35 19.67 -8.91
C GLY A 591 -11.35 21.19 -8.77
N ALA A 592 -11.98 21.64 -7.69
CA ALA A 592 -11.95 23.02 -7.25
C ALA A 592 -11.90 23.06 -5.72
N ARG A 593 -11.09 23.96 -5.18
CA ARG A 593 -10.99 24.26 -3.76
C ARG A 593 -11.20 25.75 -3.55
N TYR A 594 -12.12 26.12 -2.65
CA TYR A 594 -12.37 27.49 -2.30
C TYR A 594 -12.14 27.73 -0.80
N GLN A 595 -11.19 28.59 -0.48
CA GLN A 595 -10.87 29.01 0.88
C GLN A 595 -11.54 30.34 1.18
N THR A 596 -12.32 30.40 2.24
CA THR A 596 -13.08 31.59 2.64
C THR A 596 -13.22 31.67 4.17
N THR A 597 -13.80 32.72 4.66
CA THR A 597 -14.17 32.86 6.07
C THR A 597 -15.69 32.85 6.17
N LEU A 598 -16.25 31.83 6.85
CA LEU A 598 -17.66 31.70 7.12
C LEU A 598 -17.90 31.75 8.63
N ALA A 599 -18.82 32.59 9.08
CA ALA A 599 -19.09 32.80 10.51
C ALA A 599 -17.82 33.10 11.34
N ARG A 600 -16.89 33.88 10.81
CA ARG A 600 -15.57 34.21 11.40
C ARG A 600 -14.64 33.02 11.58
N ARG A 601 -14.88 31.90 10.88
CA ARG A 601 -14.05 30.70 10.90
C ARG A 601 -13.48 30.41 9.52
N GLN A 602 -12.23 30.01 9.48
CA GLN A 602 -11.61 29.58 8.23
C GLN A 602 -12.36 28.35 7.71
N THR A 603 -12.86 28.44 6.49
CA THR A 603 -13.66 27.40 5.84
C THR A 603 -13.07 27.07 4.49
N THR A 604 -12.90 25.78 4.22
CA THR A 604 -12.45 25.28 2.92
C THR A 604 -13.54 24.40 2.32
N LEU A 605 -14.03 24.78 1.15
CA LEU A 605 -14.96 23.99 0.35
C LEU A 605 -14.16 23.26 -0.74
N ARG A 606 -14.47 21.99 -1.00
CA ARG A 606 -13.82 21.20 -2.04
C ARG A 606 -14.87 20.46 -2.88
N LEU A 607 -14.63 20.47 -4.17
CA LEU A 607 -15.36 19.71 -5.18
C LEU A 607 -14.33 18.93 -6.00
N ASN A 608 -14.51 17.62 -6.13
CA ASN A 608 -13.73 16.80 -7.06
C ASN A 608 -14.67 15.90 -7.88
N VAL A 609 -14.38 15.76 -9.15
CA VAL A 609 -15.06 14.83 -10.07
C VAL A 609 -14.01 13.91 -10.65
N ARG A 610 -14.07 12.65 -10.27
CA ARG A 610 -13.20 11.59 -10.83
C ARG A 610 -13.85 11.01 -12.09
N ASN A 611 -13.02 10.61 -13.06
CA ASN A 611 -13.47 10.06 -14.34
C ASN A 611 -14.53 10.96 -15.01
N VAL A 612 -14.19 12.22 -15.25
CA VAL A 612 -15.13 13.25 -15.74
C VAL A 612 -15.87 12.81 -17.00
N PHE A 613 -15.20 12.09 -17.91
CA PHE A 613 -15.76 11.63 -19.17
C PHE A 613 -16.53 10.30 -19.07
N ASP A 614 -16.66 9.75 -17.84
CA ASP A 614 -17.36 8.47 -17.56
C ASP A 614 -16.86 7.32 -18.46
N GLN A 615 -15.53 7.29 -18.68
CA GLN A 615 -14.91 6.29 -19.53
C GLN A 615 -15.06 4.89 -18.90
N ARG A 616 -15.39 3.90 -19.74
CA ARG A 616 -15.44 2.48 -19.39
C ARG A 616 -14.12 1.83 -19.70
N TYR A 617 -13.52 1.17 -18.73
CA TYR A 617 -12.19 0.57 -18.91
C TYR A 617 -11.94 -0.57 -17.90
N TRP A 618 -11.08 -1.48 -18.28
CA TRP A 618 -10.46 -2.42 -17.36
C TRP A 618 -9.29 -1.71 -16.67
N ALA A 619 -9.36 -1.53 -15.36
CA ALA A 619 -8.42 -0.69 -14.63
C ALA A 619 -7.07 -1.35 -14.39
N ALA A 620 -7.09 -2.63 -14.01
CA ALA A 620 -5.88 -3.34 -13.61
C ALA A 620 -6.03 -4.85 -13.73
N VAL A 621 -4.90 -5.53 -13.76
CA VAL A 621 -4.78 -6.97 -13.57
C VAL A 621 -3.93 -7.20 -12.33
N ASP A 622 -4.36 -8.04 -11.40
CA ASP A 622 -3.55 -8.43 -10.24
C ASP A 622 -2.53 -9.53 -10.60
N ALA A 623 -1.70 -9.91 -9.64
CA ALA A 623 -0.66 -10.93 -9.86
C ALA A 623 -1.22 -12.33 -10.16
N PHE A 624 -2.50 -12.57 -9.92
CA PHE A 624 -3.19 -13.85 -10.11
C PHE A 624 -4.09 -13.86 -11.36
N GLY A 625 -4.05 -12.80 -12.18
CA GLY A 625 -4.86 -12.68 -13.40
C GLY A 625 -6.29 -12.17 -13.16
N GLY A 626 -6.62 -11.74 -11.95
CA GLY A 626 -7.89 -11.09 -11.67
C GLY A 626 -7.94 -9.69 -12.28
N VAL A 627 -9.00 -9.36 -13.02
CA VAL A 627 -9.19 -8.07 -13.67
C VAL A 627 -10.15 -7.18 -12.87
N ALA A 628 -9.82 -5.88 -12.78
CA ALA A 628 -10.62 -4.87 -12.11
C ALA A 628 -11.38 -4.01 -13.10
N ILE A 629 -12.67 -3.76 -12.87
CA ILE A 629 -13.46 -2.77 -13.61
C ILE A 629 -13.05 -1.37 -13.17
N GLY A 630 -12.96 -0.41 -14.09
CA GLY A 630 -12.63 0.98 -13.81
C GLY A 630 -13.69 1.69 -12.97
N GLU A 631 -13.25 2.69 -12.20
CA GLU A 631 -14.14 3.52 -11.38
C GLU A 631 -15.07 4.35 -12.29
N PRO A 632 -16.41 4.41 -12.03
CA PRO A 632 -17.33 5.27 -12.78
C PRO A 632 -17.10 6.73 -12.42
N ARG A 633 -17.72 7.65 -13.17
CA ARG A 633 -17.70 9.07 -12.79
C ARG A 633 -18.24 9.24 -11.36
N THR A 634 -17.42 9.84 -10.50
CA THR A 634 -17.70 9.96 -9.07
C THR A 634 -17.51 11.40 -8.61
N LEU A 635 -18.56 11.96 -8.00
CA LEU A 635 -18.58 13.30 -7.40
C LEU A 635 -18.16 13.21 -5.92
N LEU A 636 -17.30 14.11 -5.49
CA LEU A 636 -16.85 14.28 -4.11
C LEU A 636 -17.01 15.74 -3.69
N LEU A 637 -17.67 15.99 -2.57
CA LEU A 637 -17.82 17.30 -1.96
C LEU A 637 -17.33 17.27 -0.52
N SER A 638 -16.71 18.34 -0.05
CA SER A 638 -16.45 18.52 1.38
C SER A 638 -16.44 19.98 1.80
N ALA A 639 -16.81 20.21 3.06
CA ALA A 639 -16.70 21.48 3.75
C ALA A 639 -15.92 21.25 5.05
N THR A 640 -14.79 21.91 5.19
CA THR A 640 -13.91 21.84 6.37
C THR A 640 -13.89 23.19 7.07
N MET A 641 -14.15 23.21 8.37
CA MET A 641 -14.14 24.41 9.20
C MET A 641 -13.13 24.25 10.36
N ARG A 642 -12.32 25.29 10.59
CA ARG A 642 -11.39 25.38 11.73
C ARG A 642 -11.91 26.37 12.77
N PHE A 643 -11.88 25.97 14.06
CA PHE A 643 -12.38 26.71 15.20
C PHE A 643 -11.25 27.23 16.08
#